data_e6cc025843e3b5e76d12d6dd2169d7eb
#
_entry.id   e6cc025843e3b5e76d12d6dd2169d7eb
#
_cell.length_a   1.000
_cell.length_b   1.000
_cell.length_c   1.000
_cell.angle_alpha   90.00
_cell.angle_beta   90.00
_cell.angle_gamma   90.00
#
_symmetry.space_group_name_H-M   'P 1'
#
loop_
_entity.id
_entity.type
_entity.pdbx_description
1 polymer ?
#
loop_
_entity_poly.entity_id
_entity_poly.type
_entity_poly.pdbx_seq_one_letter_code
_entity_poly.pdbx_strand_id
1 'polypeptide(L)'
;MKYYNNIKSLLCGSLLLMAGGVSFTSCTDWLEKDPEAIVAEDEAFKNFRNFQGYIEEIYNMIPDKEKVNYCTAWNFGDDAVHNPEGFAHMDHQVDLGNYRNWYTNNQCWLNGNSSSLWRNSWISIRKCNLGIENISSMIGSDDERNLLLGQMYFFRAWWHFELMCYFGGLPYIDKAFEDSHIPELPRLSFQQCADRCAEDFERAYELLPLDWDDVIPGEETKSKNDLRVNKFMALCYLGKVYLWAGSPLMKEFEKTHNPDGSFNAGAANLLGASSNGKTYDYDVKYCRLAAEAFGKALDLVYRGDVKYKLAEFRYSDLYNHTKDENAETNYSEIFYTVKQNWKMPGSTEAIFRGAYPGVNSANWNCAKIFGPKVAGLVEHDNIIHHPTANLVDQYGMSNGEPIYLVQNGEYVLNEASGWDPEHPFKNRDPRFYHDIIFDGFHYVLSIDGLTAEQKKHDYCSLYTGGAMREVDHGSSTGYFIQKLVPHQCNKGDKWYDWDWALQTYIPYMRLADVYLMYAEAMAALALADDDISLIRDKSYCLSTSAVDAINALRDRVNSSDYPMERIPAHFLNKTRDFMDVVRRERAVELAFEGFRWCDLQRWLLLTEAPYTVKYSHEFERLEKDSWFYNATTREVNHDPKDARVGNFHKKDLIVRDLKTKHYWFPLPDKDIYLYEGFPQNPGW
;
A
#
# COMPACT_ATOMS: atom_id res chain seq x y z
N MET A 1 41.79 -41.25 43.50
CA MET A 1 40.68 -40.27 43.71
C MET A 1 41.06 -38.93 44.40
N LYS A 2 42.16 -38.85 45.12
CA LYS A 2 42.61 -37.58 45.78
C LYS A 2 43.30 -36.56 44.84
N TYR A 3 43.88 -37.05 43.72
CA TYR A 3 44.55 -36.15 42.78
C TYR A 3 43.59 -35.45 41.79
N TYR A 4 42.40 -36.00 41.59
CA TYR A 4 41.43 -35.42 40.64
C TYR A 4 40.66 -34.21 41.21
N ASN A 5 40.52 -34.13 42.53
CA ASN A 5 39.84 -33.03 43.16
C ASN A 5 40.70 -31.78 43.30
N ASN A 6 42.03 -31.92 43.33
CA ASN A 6 42.93 -30.75 43.45
C ASN A 6 43.10 -30.02 42.08
N ILE A 7 42.95 -30.73 40.97
CA ILE A 7 43.03 -30.13 39.62
C ILE A 7 41.76 -29.32 39.32
N LYS A 8 40.58 -29.81 39.79
CA LYS A 8 39.33 -29.05 39.64
C LYS A 8 39.25 -27.77 40.46
N SER A 9 39.86 -27.76 41.66
CA SER A 9 39.88 -26.54 42.50
C SER A 9 40.87 -25.52 41.97
N LEU A 10 41.99 -25.93 41.35
CA LEU A 10 42.94 -25.02 40.72
C LEU A 10 42.38 -24.43 39.39
N LEU A 11 41.63 -25.22 38.62
CA LEU A 11 40.99 -24.75 37.41
C LEU A 11 39.83 -23.79 37.70
N CYS A 12 39.02 -24.04 38.73
CA CYS A 12 37.99 -23.10 39.16
C CYS A 12 38.55 -21.80 39.77
N GLY A 13 39.67 -21.88 40.47
CA GLY A 13 40.34 -20.68 40.99
C GLY A 13 40.96 -19.79 39.92
N SER A 14 41.55 -20.39 38.90
CA SER A 14 42.12 -19.65 37.76
C SER A 14 41.05 -19.08 36.83
N LEU A 15 39.90 -19.76 36.66
CA LEU A 15 38.76 -19.19 35.90
C LEU A 15 38.08 -18.03 36.62
N LEU A 16 37.99 -18.08 37.96
CA LEU A 16 37.45 -16.97 38.75
C LEU A 16 38.38 -15.74 38.80
N LEU A 17 39.70 -15.95 38.77
CA LEU A 17 40.67 -14.86 38.67
C LEU A 17 40.74 -14.26 37.25
N MET A 18 40.48 -15.03 36.19
CA MET A 18 40.35 -14.48 34.83
C MET A 18 39.00 -13.77 34.64
N ALA A 19 37.92 -14.24 35.24
CA ALA A 19 36.62 -13.58 35.19
C ALA A 19 36.56 -12.27 36.03
N GLY A 20 37.34 -12.18 37.08
CA GLY A 20 37.47 -10.96 37.89
C GLY A 20 38.37 -9.90 37.26
N GLY A 21 39.32 -10.28 36.41
CA GLY A 21 40.24 -9.36 35.72
C GLY A 21 39.68 -8.70 34.45
N VAL A 22 38.63 -9.28 33.86
CA VAL A 22 38.02 -8.74 32.65
C VAL A 22 36.87 -7.76 32.93
N SER A 23 36.38 -7.72 34.18
CA SER A 23 35.25 -6.88 34.55
C SER A 23 35.64 -5.44 34.99
N PHE A 24 36.89 -5.09 35.05
CA PHE A 24 37.32 -3.73 35.47
C PHE A 24 37.98 -2.89 34.36
N THR A 25 38.27 -3.46 33.19
CA THR A 25 38.85 -2.70 32.08
C THR A 25 37.81 -2.34 31.00
N SER A 26 36.54 -2.78 31.16
CA SER A 26 35.50 -2.57 30.14
C SER A 26 34.68 -1.29 30.33
N CYS A 27 34.80 -0.58 31.43
CA CYS A 27 33.95 0.59 31.69
C CYS A 27 34.63 1.94 31.47
N THR A 28 35.97 1.99 31.39
CA THR A 28 36.69 3.26 31.15
C THR A 28 36.93 3.52 29.67
N ASP A 29 37.20 2.50 28.87
CA ASP A 29 37.42 2.65 27.42
C ASP A 29 36.14 2.97 26.63
N TRP A 30 34.96 2.71 27.18
CA TRP A 30 33.70 3.08 26.54
C TRP A 30 33.25 4.50 26.82
N LEU A 31 33.71 5.05 27.94
CA LEU A 31 33.48 6.45 28.35
C LEU A 31 34.54 7.41 27.79
N GLU A 32 35.69 6.90 27.32
CA GLU A 32 36.77 7.67 26.70
C GLU A 32 36.85 7.52 25.18
N LYS A 33 35.92 6.78 24.52
CA LYS A 33 35.75 6.94 23.07
C LYS A 33 35.17 8.32 22.85
N ASP A 34 35.99 9.21 22.32
CA ASP A 34 35.50 10.40 21.64
C ASP A 34 34.26 10.03 20.83
N PRO A 35 33.20 10.83 20.89
CA PRO A 35 32.01 10.61 20.06
C PRO A 35 32.30 10.89 18.58
N GLU A 36 33.18 10.09 17.96
CA GLU A 36 33.43 10.12 16.52
C GLU A 36 32.21 9.73 15.67
N ALA A 37 31.06 9.45 16.31
CA ALA A 37 29.84 9.06 15.62
C ALA A 37 28.65 9.99 15.85
N ILE A 38 28.77 11.03 16.66
CA ILE A 38 27.79 12.13 16.70
C ILE A 38 28.37 13.22 15.83
N VAL A 39 27.95 13.29 14.59
CA VAL A 39 28.17 14.50 13.78
C VAL A 39 27.53 15.62 14.58
N ALA A 40 28.35 16.55 15.10
CA ALA A 40 27.84 17.70 15.84
C ALA A 40 26.79 18.39 14.94
N GLU A 41 25.70 18.91 15.51
CA GLU A 41 24.65 19.59 14.71
C GLU A 41 25.26 20.61 13.75
N ASP A 42 26.25 21.35 14.17
CA ASP A 42 27.00 22.31 13.34
C ASP A 42 27.65 21.68 12.11
N GLU A 43 28.10 20.46 12.16
CA GLU A 43 28.69 19.76 11.00
C GLU A 43 27.61 19.15 10.09
N ALA A 44 26.48 18.71 10.65
CA ALA A 44 25.37 18.16 9.86
C ALA A 44 24.78 19.22 8.91
N PHE A 45 24.69 20.46 9.34
CA PHE A 45 24.08 21.56 8.59
C PHE A 45 25.08 22.46 7.85
N LYS A 46 26.35 22.12 7.82
CA LYS A 46 27.42 22.99 7.35
C LYS A 46 27.39 23.26 5.83
N ASN A 47 27.06 22.27 5.03
CA ASN A 47 27.05 22.36 3.56
C ASN A 47 25.98 21.43 2.97
N PHE A 48 25.71 21.60 1.66
CA PHE A 48 24.69 20.83 0.96
C PHE A 48 24.86 19.31 1.18
N ARG A 49 26.05 18.76 1.00
CA ARG A 49 26.29 17.31 1.09
C ARG A 49 25.99 16.74 2.47
N ASN A 50 26.46 17.40 3.52
CA ASN A 50 26.22 16.96 4.89
C ASN A 50 24.73 17.06 5.22
N PHE A 51 24.09 18.16 4.83
CA PHE A 51 22.68 18.39 5.05
C PHE A 51 21.81 17.39 4.26
N GLN A 52 22.16 17.09 3.01
CA GLN A 52 21.48 16.05 2.24
C GLN A 52 21.60 14.69 2.91
N GLY A 53 22.79 14.34 3.46
CA GLY A 53 22.96 13.12 4.25
C GLY A 53 22.05 13.07 5.48
N TYR A 54 21.85 14.19 6.17
CA TYR A 54 20.90 14.30 7.28
C TYR A 54 19.45 14.04 6.83
N ILE A 55 19.04 14.58 5.65
CA ILE A 55 17.72 14.35 5.08
C ILE A 55 17.54 12.89 4.63
N GLU A 56 18.58 12.23 4.14
CA GLU A 56 18.52 10.84 3.69
C GLU A 56 18.17 9.86 4.83
N GLU A 57 18.46 10.22 6.08
CA GLU A 57 17.95 9.46 7.22
C GLU A 57 16.42 9.48 7.32
N ILE A 58 15.76 10.56 6.87
CA ILE A 58 14.29 10.66 6.84
C ILE A 58 13.73 9.70 5.78
N TYR A 59 14.37 9.62 4.60
CA TYR A 59 14.01 8.62 3.57
C TYR A 59 14.11 7.19 4.11
N ASN A 60 15.15 6.89 4.88
CA ASN A 60 15.35 5.56 5.46
C ASN A 60 14.34 5.19 6.55
N MET A 61 13.61 6.16 7.10
CA MET A 61 12.55 5.92 8.07
C MET A 61 11.21 5.54 7.43
N ILE A 62 11.03 5.73 6.12
CA ILE A 62 9.81 5.38 5.40
C ILE A 62 9.61 3.86 5.51
N PRO A 63 8.46 3.38 6.04
CA PRO A 63 8.21 1.96 6.16
C PRO A 63 8.15 1.27 4.80
N ASP A 64 8.83 0.14 4.67
CA ASP A 64 8.70 -0.72 3.49
C ASP A 64 7.41 -1.52 3.61
N LYS A 65 6.49 -1.30 2.68
CA LYS A 65 5.25 -2.08 2.61
C LYS A 65 5.50 -3.54 2.25
N GLU A 66 6.62 -3.83 1.58
CA GLU A 66 7.03 -5.17 1.19
C GLU A 66 7.61 -6.00 2.33
N LYS A 67 8.12 -5.37 3.38
CA LYS A 67 8.54 -6.08 4.59
C LYS A 67 7.36 -6.55 5.39
N VAL A 68 6.65 -7.45 4.78
CA VAL A 68 5.44 -8.04 5.31
C VAL A 68 5.80 -9.09 6.36
N ASN A 69 6.22 -8.63 7.52
CA ASN A 69 6.22 -9.49 8.70
C ASN A 69 4.90 -9.27 9.41
N TYR A 70 3.97 -10.22 9.33
CA TYR A 70 2.80 -10.33 10.21
C TYR A 70 1.86 -9.12 10.32
N CYS A 71 2.21 -7.95 9.79
CA CYS A 71 1.48 -6.71 9.95
C CYS A 71 1.47 -5.91 8.66
N THR A 72 0.54 -6.19 7.78
CA THR A 72 0.43 -5.45 6.53
C THR A 72 -0.79 -4.57 6.51
N ALA A 73 -0.58 -3.31 6.21
CA ALA A 73 -1.64 -2.32 6.09
C ALA A 73 -2.63 -2.59 4.94
N TRP A 74 -2.36 -3.56 4.08
CA TRP A 74 -3.24 -3.83 2.94
C TRP A 74 -4.30 -4.91 3.22
N ASN A 75 -4.19 -5.61 4.33
CA ASN A 75 -5.17 -6.64 4.70
C ASN A 75 -6.31 -6.13 5.55
N PHE A 76 -6.33 -4.86 5.93
CA PHE A 76 -7.39 -4.29 6.77
C PHE A 76 -8.71 -4.11 6.04
N GLY A 77 -8.69 -4.06 4.71
CA GLY A 77 -9.87 -3.95 3.86
C GLY A 77 -10.66 -5.25 3.76
N ASP A 78 -11.56 -5.29 2.78
CA ASP A 78 -12.30 -6.47 2.38
C ASP A 78 -11.61 -7.24 1.24
N ASP A 79 -10.40 -6.84 0.85
CA ASP A 79 -9.67 -7.32 -0.31
C ASP A 79 -8.87 -8.60 -0.07
N ALA A 80 -8.41 -8.84 1.14
CA ALA A 80 -7.65 -10.03 1.47
C ALA A 80 -7.99 -10.59 2.86
N VAL A 81 -7.65 -11.85 3.04
CA VAL A 81 -7.69 -12.57 4.32
C VAL A 81 -6.42 -13.42 4.42
N HIS A 82 -5.95 -13.66 5.62
CA HIS A 82 -4.84 -14.58 5.84
C HIS A 82 -5.33 -15.92 6.41
N ASN A 83 -4.49 -16.95 6.32
CA ASN A 83 -4.75 -18.22 6.94
C ASN A 83 -4.62 -18.10 8.47
N PRO A 84 -5.65 -18.49 9.26
CA PRO A 84 -5.74 -18.14 10.68
C PRO A 84 -4.86 -18.96 11.63
N GLU A 85 -4.07 -19.93 11.16
CA GLU A 85 -3.36 -20.82 12.08
C GLU A 85 -2.18 -20.16 12.79
N GLY A 86 -2.34 -19.95 14.07
CA GLY A 86 -1.26 -19.83 15.06
C GLY A 86 -0.86 -18.42 15.52
N PHE A 87 -1.31 -17.34 14.87
CA PHE A 87 -0.94 -15.98 15.27
C PHE A 87 -2.12 -15.02 15.33
N ALA A 88 -2.11 -14.12 16.32
CA ALA A 88 -3.05 -13.01 16.38
C ALA A 88 -2.61 -11.95 15.36
N HIS A 89 -2.97 -12.14 14.10
CA HIS A 89 -2.65 -11.20 13.04
C HIS A 89 -3.45 -9.93 13.17
N MET A 90 -2.82 -8.87 12.71
CA MET A 90 -3.37 -7.53 12.75
C MET A 90 -4.68 -7.40 11.97
N ASP A 91 -4.74 -7.90 10.75
CA ASP A 91 -5.93 -7.89 9.92
C ASP A 91 -7.09 -8.67 10.56
N HIS A 92 -6.80 -9.83 11.15
CA HIS A 92 -7.79 -10.60 11.90
C HIS A 92 -8.27 -9.86 13.15
N GLN A 93 -7.35 -9.24 13.91
CA GLN A 93 -7.74 -8.43 15.06
C GLN A 93 -8.54 -7.19 14.65
N VAL A 94 -8.21 -6.58 13.51
CA VAL A 94 -8.99 -5.49 12.93
C VAL A 94 -10.39 -5.97 12.54
N ASP A 95 -10.52 -7.12 11.89
CA ASP A 95 -11.82 -7.70 11.54
C ASP A 95 -12.69 -8.00 12.76
N LEU A 96 -12.09 -8.42 13.87
CA LEU A 96 -12.76 -8.65 15.16
C LEU A 96 -13.02 -7.37 15.97
N GLY A 97 -12.63 -6.19 15.48
CA GLY A 97 -12.74 -4.93 16.21
C GLY A 97 -11.78 -4.79 17.40
N ASN A 98 -10.78 -5.66 17.52
CA ASN A 98 -9.85 -5.71 18.64
C ASN A 98 -8.62 -4.81 18.44
N TYR A 99 -8.81 -3.57 18.00
CA TYR A 99 -7.72 -2.66 17.68
C TYR A 99 -6.72 -2.42 18.82
N ARG A 100 -7.15 -2.43 20.08
CA ARG A 100 -6.26 -2.23 21.24
C ARG A 100 -5.37 -3.44 21.55
N ASN A 101 -5.86 -4.66 21.40
CA ASN A 101 -5.07 -5.86 21.71
C ASN A 101 -3.82 -5.99 20.82
N TRP A 102 -3.93 -5.53 19.63
CA TRP A 102 -2.89 -5.53 18.66
C TRP A 102 -1.84 -4.43 18.88
N TYR A 103 -2.26 -3.33 19.47
CA TYR A 103 -1.42 -2.18 19.76
C TYR A 103 -0.25 -2.47 20.70
N THR A 104 -0.38 -3.49 21.53
CA THR A 104 0.66 -3.96 22.44
C THR A 104 1.60 -4.99 21.82
N ASN A 105 1.30 -5.47 20.62
CA ASN A 105 2.13 -6.45 19.92
C ASN A 105 3.31 -5.75 19.25
N ASN A 106 4.54 -6.17 19.57
CA ASN A 106 5.78 -5.63 19.00
C ASN A 106 5.90 -5.73 17.47
N GLN A 107 4.95 -6.38 16.81
CA GLN A 107 4.92 -6.58 15.37
C GLN A 107 4.02 -5.58 14.63
N CYS A 108 3.34 -4.68 15.34
CA CYS A 108 2.50 -3.66 14.74
C CYS A 108 3.31 -2.57 14.04
N TRP A 109 3.17 -2.45 12.73
CA TRP A 109 3.84 -1.39 11.97
C TRP A 109 3.27 0.01 12.27
N LEU A 110 2.03 0.12 12.75
CA LEU A 110 1.46 1.42 13.15
C LEU A 110 2.05 1.92 14.47
N ASN A 111 2.16 1.08 15.48
CA ASN A 111 2.64 1.49 16.81
C ASN A 111 3.15 0.34 17.67
N GLY A 112 4.08 -0.42 17.33
CA GLY A 112 4.47 -1.56 18.18
C GLY A 112 5.96 -1.73 18.39
N ASN A 113 6.75 -1.32 17.47
CA ASN A 113 8.20 -1.54 17.52
C ASN A 113 9.02 -0.28 17.24
N SER A 114 10.31 -0.43 17.25
CA SER A 114 11.25 0.68 16.98
C SER A 114 11.14 1.27 15.56
N SER A 115 10.46 0.61 14.65
CA SER A 115 10.28 1.03 13.24
C SER A 115 8.81 1.31 12.90
N SER A 116 7.96 1.57 13.90
CA SER A 116 6.53 1.84 13.69
C SER A 116 6.29 3.19 13.02
N LEU A 117 5.16 3.29 12.30
CA LEU A 117 4.73 4.53 11.68
C LEU A 117 4.64 5.66 12.72
N TRP A 118 3.99 5.41 13.87
CA TRP A 118 3.83 6.42 14.92
C TRP A 118 5.17 7.01 15.37
N ARG A 119 6.11 6.14 15.72
CA ARG A 119 7.43 6.58 16.19
C ARG A 119 8.25 7.28 15.10
N ASN A 120 8.33 6.67 13.93
CA ASN A 120 9.15 7.19 12.84
C ASN A 120 8.63 8.54 12.34
N SER A 121 7.31 8.73 12.32
CA SER A 121 6.72 10.01 11.92
C SER A 121 7.16 11.15 12.83
N TRP A 122 7.03 10.99 14.15
CA TRP A 122 7.41 12.07 15.09
C TRP A 122 8.90 12.37 15.07
N ILE A 123 9.75 11.34 14.93
CA ILE A 123 11.20 11.54 14.76
C ILE A 123 11.49 12.31 13.46
N SER A 124 10.86 11.91 12.36
CA SER A 124 11.07 12.52 11.04
C SER A 124 10.56 13.95 11.01
N ILE A 125 9.38 14.23 11.60
CA ILE A 125 8.84 15.59 11.73
C ILE A 125 9.80 16.48 12.54
N ARG A 126 10.34 15.99 13.68
CA ARG A 126 11.34 16.72 14.45
C ARG A 126 12.60 17.00 13.61
N LYS A 127 13.09 16.00 12.87
CA LYS A 127 14.24 16.19 11.95
C LYS A 127 13.97 17.25 10.90
N CYS A 128 12.77 17.24 10.28
CA CYS A 128 12.40 18.27 9.32
C CYS A 128 12.43 19.67 9.95
N ASN A 129 11.86 19.83 11.16
CA ASN A 129 11.84 21.12 11.86
C ASN A 129 13.23 21.60 12.21
N LEU A 130 14.09 20.75 12.77
CA LEU A 130 15.49 21.08 13.06
C LEU A 130 16.23 21.54 11.77
N GLY A 131 16.05 20.82 10.68
CA GLY A 131 16.65 21.20 9.41
C GLY A 131 16.13 22.53 8.87
N ILE A 132 14.82 22.78 8.93
CA ILE A 132 14.23 24.06 8.50
C ILE A 132 14.77 25.22 9.32
N GLU A 133 14.86 25.08 10.64
CA GLU A 133 15.38 26.11 11.54
C GLU A 133 16.88 26.39 11.32
N ASN A 134 17.66 25.37 10.94
CA ASN A 134 19.10 25.48 10.74
C ASN A 134 19.52 25.78 9.29
N ILE A 135 18.58 25.95 8.35
CA ILE A 135 18.93 26.14 6.91
C ILE A 135 19.81 27.37 6.67
N SER A 136 19.64 28.44 7.47
CA SER A 136 20.40 29.68 7.35
C SER A 136 21.86 29.53 7.72
N SER A 137 22.24 28.52 8.49
CA SER A 137 23.64 28.25 8.90
C SER A 137 24.42 27.56 7.77
N MET A 138 23.74 27.00 6.76
CA MET A 138 24.38 26.28 5.67
C MET A 138 25.20 27.22 4.78
N ILE A 139 26.45 26.85 4.51
CA ILE A 139 27.32 27.51 3.54
C ILE A 139 26.99 26.92 2.16
N GLY A 140 26.41 27.72 1.27
CA GLY A 140 26.00 27.33 -0.06
C GLY A 140 25.17 28.40 -0.75
N SER A 141 24.64 28.10 -1.92
CA SER A 141 23.76 28.99 -2.70
C SER A 141 22.32 28.95 -2.13
N ASP A 142 21.52 29.94 -2.53
CA ASP A 142 20.09 29.95 -2.21
C ASP A 142 19.34 28.79 -2.92
N ASP A 143 19.77 28.44 -4.14
CA ASP A 143 19.20 27.28 -4.85
C ASP A 143 19.45 25.98 -4.09
N GLU A 144 20.64 25.76 -3.56
CA GLU A 144 20.95 24.59 -2.73
C GLU A 144 20.11 24.57 -1.45
N ARG A 145 19.92 25.72 -0.77
CA ARG A 145 19.05 25.84 0.40
C ARG A 145 17.61 25.52 0.04
N ASN A 146 17.11 26.03 -1.08
CA ASN A 146 15.75 25.80 -1.55
C ASN A 146 15.48 24.32 -1.81
N LEU A 147 16.43 23.60 -2.43
CA LEU A 147 16.33 22.16 -2.68
C LEU A 147 16.23 21.34 -1.37
N LEU A 148 16.98 21.72 -0.35
CA LEU A 148 16.92 21.06 0.97
C LEU A 148 15.62 21.40 1.69
N LEU A 149 15.22 22.68 1.72
CA LEU A 149 13.95 23.12 2.30
C LEU A 149 12.76 22.41 1.68
N GLY A 150 12.73 22.31 0.36
CA GLY A 150 11.65 21.65 -0.37
C GLY A 150 11.46 20.18 0.05
N GLN A 151 12.57 19.44 0.24
CA GLN A 151 12.51 18.06 0.75
C GLN A 151 11.95 18.01 2.19
N MET A 152 12.40 18.92 3.07
CA MET A 152 11.95 18.94 4.46
C MET A 152 10.48 19.33 4.60
N TYR A 153 10.00 20.30 3.83
CA TYR A 153 8.56 20.63 3.78
C TYR A 153 7.73 19.45 3.26
N PHE A 154 8.19 18.80 2.18
CA PHE A 154 7.51 17.60 1.67
C PHE A 154 7.39 16.52 2.74
N PHE A 155 8.48 16.17 3.43
CA PHE A 155 8.47 15.12 4.42
C PHE A 155 7.71 15.49 5.68
N ARG A 156 7.75 16.74 6.12
CA ARG A 156 6.95 17.18 7.27
C ARG A 156 5.45 17.00 7.01
N ALA A 157 4.99 17.41 5.84
CA ALA A 157 3.61 17.21 5.41
C ALA A 157 3.26 15.71 5.24
N TRP A 158 4.14 14.95 4.58
CA TRP A 158 3.91 13.53 4.29
C TRP A 158 3.78 12.69 5.55
N TRP A 159 4.66 12.89 6.53
CA TRP A 159 4.59 12.15 7.79
C TRP A 159 3.37 12.50 8.62
N HIS A 160 2.94 13.76 8.68
CA HIS A 160 1.67 14.12 9.31
C HIS A 160 0.50 13.47 8.59
N PHE A 161 0.48 13.52 7.26
CA PHE A 161 -0.62 12.95 6.47
C PHE A 161 -0.72 11.43 6.62
N GLU A 162 0.40 10.71 6.60
CA GLU A 162 0.38 9.25 6.82
C GLU A 162 -0.17 8.89 8.21
N LEU A 163 0.19 9.63 9.25
CA LEU A 163 -0.42 9.45 10.58
C LEU A 163 -1.93 9.74 10.54
N MET A 164 -2.32 10.82 9.91
CA MET A 164 -3.73 11.24 9.83
C MET A 164 -4.61 10.18 9.16
N CYS A 165 -4.11 9.45 8.17
CA CYS A 165 -4.85 8.39 7.48
C CYS A 165 -5.34 7.30 8.45
N TYR A 166 -4.62 7.04 9.53
CA TYR A 166 -4.97 6.00 10.52
C TYR A 166 -5.54 6.57 11.83
N PHE A 167 -5.05 7.73 12.27
CA PHE A 167 -5.33 8.26 13.60
C PHE A 167 -6.24 9.51 13.60
N GLY A 168 -6.60 10.00 12.42
CA GLY A 168 -7.41 11.25 12.31
C GLY A 168 -6.55 12.50 12.49
N GLY A 169 -7.20 13.64 12.77
CA GLY A 169 -6.49 14.89 12.99
C GLY A 169 -5.58 14.83 14.22
N LEU A 170 -4.46 15.52 14.16
CA LEU A 170 -3.37 15.50 15.15
C LEU A 170 -2.87 16.94 15.40
N PRO A 171 -2.11 17.19 16.48
CA PRO A 171 -1.34 18.42 16.56
C PRO A 171 -0.38 18.55 15.38
N TYR A 172 -0.38 19.70 14.71
CA TYR A 172 0.61 19.94 13.64
C TYR A 172 1.85 20.56 14.22
N ILE A 173 2.97 19.81 14.19
CA ILE A 173 4.23 20.20 14.79
C ILE A 173 5.12 20.83 13.72
N ASP A 174 5.23 22.16 13.71
CA ASP A 174 5.94 22.95 12.70
C ASP A 174 7.25 23.60 13.20
N LYS A 175 7.66 23.28 14.42
CA LYS A 175 8.91 23.74 15.01
C LYS A 175 9.58 22.64 15.86
N ALA A 176 10.88 22.74 16.05
CA ALA A 176 11.59 21.88 16.97
C ALA A 176 11.33 22.30 18.41
N PHE A 177 11.20 21.32 19.29
CA PHE A 177 11.09 21.53 20.74
C PHE A 177 12.31 20.92 21.42
N GLU A 178 12.71 21.50 22.57
CA GLU A 178 13.74 20.92 23.41
C GLU A 178 13.31 19.53 23.92
N ASP A 179 14.26 18.62 24.11
CA ASP A 179 13.98 17.22 24.48
C ASP A 179 13.22 17.06 25.79
N SER A 180 13.33 18.05 26.69
CA SER A 180 12.62 18.06 27.98
C SER A 180 11.23 18.71 27.93
N HIS A 181 10.85 19.30 26.78
CA HIS A 181 9.59 20.03 26.64
C HIS A 181 8.53 19.20 25.93
N ILE A 182 7.37 19.04 26.59
CA ILE A 182 6.18 18.46 25.96
C ILE A 182 5.36 19.61 25.39
N PRO A 183 5.21 19.71 24.06
CA PRO A 183 4.42 20.77 23.46
C PRO A 183 2.94 20.53 23.73
N GLU A 184 2.30 21.41 24.47
CA GLU A 184 0.87 21.37 24.73
C GLU A 184 0.09 22.01 23.55
N LEU A 185 0.17 21.36 22.38
CA LEU A 185 -0.53 21.81 21.18
C LEU A 185 -1.92 21.17 21.10
N PRO A 186 -2.95 21.93 20.70
CA PRO A 186 -4.29 21.38 20.54
C PRO A 186 -4.30 20.32 19.43
N ARG A 187 -5.10 19.28 19.63
CA ARG A 187 -5.40 18.33 18.56
C ARG A 187 -6.29 19.02 17.54
N LEU A 188 -5.80 19.15 16.32
CA LEU A 188 -6.56 19.74 15.20
C LEU A 188 -7.58 18.74 14.64
N SER A 189 -8.58 19.24 13.93
CA SER A 189 -9.43 18.42 13.07
C SER A 189 -8.63 17.86 11.88
N PHE A 190 -9.19 16.86 11.18
CA PHE A 190 -8.54 16.33 9.99
C PHE A 190 -8.35 17.42 8.92
N GLN A 191 -9.39 18.23 8.67
CA GLN A 191 -9.34 19.29 7.65
C GLN A 191 -8.35 20.39 8.02
N GLN A 192 -8.32 20.83 9.28
CA GLN A 192 -7.34 21.82 9.73
C GLN A 192 -5.91 21.31 9.62
N CYS A 193 -5.68 20.05 9.97
CA CYS A 193 -4.35 19.43 9.83
C CYS A 193 -3.98 19.25 8.35
N ALA A 194 -4.96 18.92 7.49
CA ALA A 194 -4.78 18.82 6.05
C ALA A 194 -4.42 20.17 5.41
N ASP A 195 -5.04 21.28 5.85
CA ASP A 195 -4.69 22.63 5.40
C ASP A 195 -3.21 22.96 5.72
N ARG A 196 -2.71 22.53 6.90
CA ARG A 196 -1.28 22.69 7.26
C ARG A 196 -0.36 21.82 6.41
N CYS A 197 -0.77 20.57 6.12
CA CYS A 197 -0.03 19.71 5.19
C CYS A 197 0.02 20.32 3.79
N ALA A 198 -1.09 20.90 3.33
CA ALA A 198 -1.18 21.53 2.02
C ALA A 198 -0.24 22.74 1.92
N GLU A 199 -0.15 23.60 2.93
CA GLU A 199 0.79 24.71 2.98
C GLU A 199 2.25 24.23 2.79
N ASP A 200 2.62 23.13 3.42
CA ASP A 200 3.96 22.55 3.29
C ASP A 200 4.20 21.89 1.93
N PHE A 201 3.18 21.20 1.37
CA PHE A 201 3.30 20.66 0.00
C PHE A 201 3.36 21.75 -1.07
N GLU A 202 2.66 22.87 -0.88
CA GLU A 202 2.77 24.04 -1.77
C GLU A 202 4.18 24.63 -1.74
N ARG A 203 4.77 24.79 -0.55
CA ARG A 203 6.17 25.23 -0.42
C ARG A 203 7.15 24.24 -1.06
N ALA A 204 6.94 22.94 -0.86
CA ALA A 204 7.73 21.91 -1.51
C ALA A 204 7.60 21.99 -3.05
N TYR A 205 6.40 22.19 -3.56
CA TYR A 205 6.15 22.40 -4.99
C TYR A 205 6.87 23.62 -5.55
N GLU A 206 6.94 24.71 -4.82
CA GLU A 206 7.67 25.93 -5.25
C GLU A 206 9.18 25.68 -5.31
N LEU A 207 9.74 25.00 -4.31
CA LEU A 207 11.20 24.91 -4.07
C LEU A 207 11.87 23.73 -4.78
N LEU A 208 11.16 22.62 -5.01
CA LEU A 208 11.74 21.41 -5.60
C LEU A 208 11.83 21.50 -7.13
N PRO A 209 12.79 20.80 -7.77
CA PRO A 209 12.86 20.68 -9.23
C PRO A 209 11.82 19.67 -9.74
N LEU A 210 11.49 19.71 -11.03
CA LEU A 210 10.72 18.65 -11.70
C LEU A 210 11.54 17.38 -11.83
N ASP A 211 12.83 17.51 -12.19
CA ASP A 211 13.79 16.42 -12.22
C ASP A 211 15.09 16.87 -11.53
N TRP A 212 15.60 16.01 -10.65
CA TRP A 212 16.88 16.24 -9.96
C TRP A 212 18.08 16.15 -10.89
N ASP A 213 17.96 15.44 -12.00
CA ASP A 213 19.03 15.33 -13.00
C ASP A 213 19.29 16.65 -13.74
N ASP A 214 18.37 17.62 -13.62
CA ASP A 214 18.46 18.95 -14.27
C ASP A 214 19.06 20.05 -13.37
N VAL A 215 19.44 19.72 -12.12
CA VAL A 215 19.99 20.67 -11.15
C VAL A 215 21.40 20.27 -10.72
N ILE A 216 22.27 21.27 -10.47
CA ILE A 216 23.69 21.05 -10.15
C ILE A 216 23.92 19.98 -9.06
N PRO A 217 23.25 20.01 -7.90
CA PRO A 217 23.47 18.97 -6.89
C PRO A 217 23.04 17.57 -7.31
N GLY A 218 22.13 17.45 -8.29
CA GLY A 218 21.67 16.18 -8.85
C GLY A 218 22.57 15.61 -9.94
N GLU A 219 23.42 16.44 -10.56
CA GLU A 219 24.34 15.99 -11.63
C GLU A 219 25.34 14.94 -11.14
N GLU A 220 25.84 15.05 -9.90
CA GLU A 220 26.75 14.05 -9.31
C GLU A 220 26.09 12.66 -9.13
N THR A 221 24.78 12.63 -9.02
CA THR A 221 23.96 11.42 -8.84
C THR A 221 23.04 11.17 -10.01
N LYS A 222 23.35 11.68 -11.18
CA LYS A 222 22.55 11.56 -12.40
C LYS A 222 22.15 10.12 -12.68
N SER A 223 20.88 9.92 -13.04
CA SER A 223 20.24 8.61 -13.23
C SER A 223 20.08 7.77 -11.96
N LYS A 224 20.30 8.36 -10.76
CA LYS A 224 20.07 7.70 -9.46
C LYS A 224 19.15 8.52 -8.55
N ASN A 225 18.49 9.54 -9.10
CA ASN A 225 17.67 10.49 -8.34
C ASN A 225 16.19 10.10 -8.29
N ASP A 226 15.79 8.94 -8.80
CA ASP A 226 14.38 8.53 -8.92
C ASP A 226 13.64 8.43 -7.59
N LEU A 227 14.34 8.20 -6.48
CA LEU A 227 13.75 8.15 -5.13
C LEU A 227 13.65 9.53 -4.47
N ARG A 228 14.32 10.54 -4.99
CA ARG A 228 14.29 11.89 -4.41
C ARG A 228 12.94 12.55 -4.67
N VAL A 229 12.36 13.11 -3.62
CA VAL A 229 11.10 13.86 -3.74
C VAL A 229 11.30 15.06 -4.66
N ASN A 230 10.34 15.30 -5.52
CA ASN A 230 10.40 16.33 -6.55
C ASN A 230 9.09 17.15 -6.60
N LYS A 231 9.09 18.18 -7.40
CA LYS A 231 7.94 19.07 -7.58
C LYS A 231 6.66 18.34 -7.99
N PHE A 232 6.75 17.36 -8.87
CA PHE A 232 5.60 16.59 -9.33
C PHE A 232 4.99 15.74 -8.19
N MET A 233 5.85 15.10 -7.38
CA MET A 233 5.40 14.35 -6.19
C MET A 233 4.67 15.25 -5.20
N ALA A 234 5.22 16.45 -4.94
CA ALA A 234 4.59 17.42 -4.04
C ALA A 234 3.19 17.83 -4.54
N LEU A 235 3.04 18.09 -5.84
CA LEU A 235 1.75 18.40 -6.45
C LEU A 235 0.74 17.26 -6.36
N CYS A 236 1.18 16.01 -6.58
CA CYS A 236 0.32 14.84 -6.46
C CYS A 236 -0.13 14.61 -5.01
N TYR A 237 0.76 14.80 -4.02
CA TYR A 237 0.39 14.68 -2.61
C TYR A 237 -0.48 15.83 -2.12
N LEU A 238 -0.30 17.05 -2.63
CA LEU A 238 -1.20 18.17 -2.41
C LEU A 238 -2.64 17.81 -2.81
N GLY A 239 -2.82 17.27 -4.01
CA GLY A 239 -4.13 16.78 -4.46
C GLY A 239 -4.68 15.67 -3.58
N LYS A 240 -3.84 14.72 -3.15
CA LYS A 240 -4.23 13.60 -2.29
C LYS A 240 -4.71 14.07 -0.91
N VAL A 241 -3.99 14.98 -0.28
CA VAL A 241 -4.39 15.57 1.01
C VAL A 241 -5.76 16.25 0.90
N TYR A 242 -5.96 17.06 -0.14
CA TYR A 242 -7.24 17.71 -0.37
C TYR A 242 -8.38 16.70 -0.63
N LEU A 243 -8.16 15.67 -1.44
CA LEU A 243 -9.17 14.64 -1.71
C LEU A 243 -9.58 13.92 -0.42
N TRP A 244 -8.59 13.56 0.42
CA TRP A 244 -8.87 12.94 1.72
C TRP A 244 -9.68 13.88 2.62
N ALA A 245 -9.26 15.15 2.76
CA ALA A 245 -9.97 16.17 3.54
C ALA A 245 -11.41 16.39 3.06
N GLY A 246 -11.63 16.27 1.75
CA GLY A 246 -12.96 16.37 1.12
C GLY A 246 -13.80 15.10 1.19
N SER A 247 -13.23 13.97 1.61
CA SER A 247 -13.94 12.69 1.60
C SER A 247 -15.02 12.61 2.68
N PRO A 248 -16.04 11.77 2.49
CA PRO A 248 -17.24 11.72 3.35
C PRO A 248 -16.94 11.54 4.84
N LEU A 249 -16.01 10.64 5.20
CA LEU A 249 -15.64 10.43 6.61
C LEU A 249 -15.12 11.72 7.26
N MET A 250 -14.19 12.40 6.60
CA MET A 250 -13.54 13.59 7.13
C MET A 250 -14.54 14.72 7.30
N LYS A 251 -15.39 14.95 6.31
CA LYS A 251 -16.49 15.92 6.40
C LYS A 251 -17.47 15.61 7.55
N GLU A 252 -17.83 14.33 7.75
CA GLU A 252 -18.73 13.94 8.83
C GLU A 252 -18.09 14.13 10.20
N PHE A 253 -16.81 13.76 10.34
CA PHE A 253 -16.08 13.85 11.61
C PHE A 253 -15.62 15.27 11.96
N GLU A 254 -15.61 16.22 11.02
CA GLU A 254 -15.38 17.63 11.35
C GLU A 254 -16.39 18.17 12.38
N LYS A 255 -17.60 17.61 12.41
CA LYS A 255 -18.61 17.93 13.42
C LYS A 255 -18.21 17.57 14.85
N THR A 256 -17.16 16.78 15.03
CA THR A 256 -16.62 16.41 16.34
C THR A 256 -15.65 17.43 16.91
N HIS A 257 -15.32 18.48 16.15
CA HIS A 257 -14.40 19.53 16.56
C HIS A 257 -15.08 20.91 16.57
N ASN A 258 -14.62 21.75 17.48
CA ASN A 258 -14.98 23.15 17.50
C ASN A 258 -14.22 23.93 16.43
N PRO A 259 -14.65 25.17 16.07
CA PRO A 259 -13.95 25.98 15.08
C PRO A 259 -12.47 26.31 15.43
N ASP A 260 -12.10 26.26 16.70
CA ASP A 260 -10.76 26.47 17.19
C ASP A 260 -9.87 25.20 17.09
N GLY A 261 -10.44 24.08 16.58
CA GLY A 261 -9.79 22.80 16.46
C GLY A 261 -9.86 21.91 17.72
N SER A 262 -10.41 22.40 18.82
CA SER A 262 -10.61 21.60 20.02
C SER A 262 -11.68 20.53 19.82
N PHE A 263 -11.53 19.40 20.51
CA PHE A 263 -12.49 18.29 20.42
C PHE A 263 -13.81 18.65 21.13
N ASN A 264 -14.93 18.40 20.46
CA ASN A 264 -16.28 18.60 21.01
C ASN A 264 -16.80 17.26 21.58
N ALA A 265 -16.67 17.04 22.87
CA ALA A 265 -17.12 15.82 23.54
C ALA A 265 -18.62 15.54 23.36
N GLY A 266 -19.46 16.58 23.19
CA GLY A 266 -20.90 16.42 22.94
C GLY A 266 -21.20 15.83 21.54
N ALA A 267 -20.33 16.03 20.58
CA ALA A 267 -20.48 15.49 19.22
C ALA A 267 -20.12 14.00 19.10
N ALA A 268 -19.49 13.41 20.10
CA ALA A 268 -19.15 11.98 20.11
C ALA A 268 -20.38 11.07 19.89
N ASN A 269 -21.56 11.51 20.31
CA ASN A 269 -22.82 10.80 20.11
C ASN A 269 -23.31 10.82 18.65
N LEU A 270 -22.76 11.68 17.79
CA LEU A 270 -23.09 11.71 16.36
C LEU A 270 -22.46 10.57 15.58
N LEU A 271 -21.50 9.88 16.17
CA LEU A 271 -20.73 8.80 15.54
C LEU A 271 -21.48 7.47 15.48
N GLY A 272 -22.66 7.35 16.10
CA GLY A 272 -23.48 6.13 16.10
C GLY A 272 -24.50 6.05 14.96
N ALA A 273 -24.63 7.08 14.13
CA ALA A 273 -25.58 7.10 13.04
C ALA A 273 -25.06 6.28 11.85
N SER A 274 -25.95 5.52 11.20
CA SER A 274 -25.65 4.83 9.93
C SER A 274 -25.03 5.78 8.91
N SER A 275 -24.06 5.31 8.16
CA SER A 275 -23.47 6.07 7.04
C SER A 275 -24.39 6.11 5.80
N ASN A 276 -25.52 5.40 5.83
CA ASN A 276 -26.45 5.27 4.71
C ASN A 276 -26.76 6.64 4.05
N GLY A 277 -26.43 6.76 2.77
CA GLY A 277 -26.55 7.99 1.98
C GLY A 277 -25.43 9.01 2.18
N LYS A 278 -24.66 8.97 3.29
CA LYS A 278 -23.54 9.88 3.55
C LYS A 278 -22.27 9.52 2.78
N THR A 279 -22.16 8.30 2.28
CA THR A 279 -21.02 7.83 1.49
C THR A 279 -20.74 8.65 0.23
N TYR A 280 -21.72 9.44 -0.20
CA TYR A 280 -21.63 10.34 -1.36
C TYR A 280 -21.59 11.83 -0.97
N ASP A 281 -21.53 12.14 0.34
CA ASP A 281 -21.52 13.53 0.85
C ASP A 281 -20.09 14.05 1.00
N TYR A 282 -19.52 14.52 -0.09
CA TYR A 282 -18.18 15.10 -0.16
C TYR A 282 -18.18 16.59 0.22
N ASP A 283 -17.03 17.09 0.71
CA ASP A 283 -16.79 18.53 0.87
C ASP A 283 -16.27 19.13 -0.45
N VAL A 284 -17.12 19.92 -1.10
CA VAL A 284 -16.88 20.50 -2.43
C VAL A 284 -15.64 21.38 -2.48
N LYS A 285 -15.36 22.14 -1.40
CA LYS A 285 -14.18 23.03 -1.33
C LYS A 285 -12.91 22.22 -1.57
N TYR A 286 -12.73 21.15 -0.80
CA TYR A 286 -11.52 20.33 -0.88
C TYR A 286 -11.47 19.48 -2.15
N CYS A 287 -12.61 18.97 -2.62
CA CYS A 287 -12.65 18.24 -3.90
C CYS A 287 -12.28 19.11 -5.09
N ARG A 288 -12.64 20.40 -5.06
CA ARG A 288 -12.23 21.37 -6.09
C ARG A 288 -10.71 21.59 -6.08
N LEU A 289 -10.12 21.84 -4.90
CA LEU A 289 -8.68 21.99 -4.74
C LEU A 289 -7.91 20.70 -5.19
N ALA A 290 -8.48 19.54 -4.87
CA ALA A 290 -7.92 18.26 -5.34
C ALA A 290 -7.96 18.15 -6.87
N ALA A 291 -9.10 18.47 -7.50
CA ALA A 291 -9.24 18.44 -8.96
C ALA A 291 -8.25 19.40 -9.65
N GLU A 292 -8.04 20.59 -9.09
CA GLU A 292 -7.07 21.58 -9.59
C GLU A 292 -5.61 21.03 -9.51
N ALA A 293 -5.23 20.44 -8.38
CA ALA A 293 -3.89 19.91 -8.18
C ALA A 293 -3.62 18.70 -9.10
N PHE A 294 -4.54 17.73 -9.15
CA PHE A 294 -4.40 16.57 -10.02
C PHE A 294 -4.50 16.94 -11.50
N GLY A 295 -5.36 17.89 -11.86
CA GLY A 295 -5.45 18.39 -13.23
C GLY A 295 -4.14 19.00 -13.72
N LYS A 296 -3.49 19.82 -12.89
CA LYS A 296 -2.15 20.35 -13.19
C LYS A 296 -1.10 19.23 -13.32
N ALA A 297 -1.15 18.22 -12.44
CA ALA A 297 -0.22 17.11 -12.50
C ALA A 297 -0.40 16.30 -13.81
N LEU A 298 -1.64 15.97 -14.18
CA LEU A 298 -1.93 15.24 -15.41
C LEU A 298 -1.59 16.05 -16.67
N ASP A 299 -1.79 17.36 -16.67
CA ASP A 299 -1.35 18.21 -17.79
C ASP A 299 0.18 18.19 -17.98
N LEU A 300 0.98 18.14 -16.90
CA LEU A 300 2.43 17.94 -17.00
C LEU A 300 2.79 16.59 -17.65
N VAL A 301 2.07 15.54 -17.28
CA VAL A 301 2.27 14.19 -17.86
C VAL A 301 1.93 14.19 -19.35
N TYR A 302 0.77 14.72 -19.75
CA TYR A 302 0.33 14.71 -21.14
C TYR A 302 1.17 15.59 -22.06
N ARG A 303 1.75 16.68 -21.53
CA ARG A 303 2.70 17.51 -22.28
C ARG A 303 4.10 16.91 -22.39
N GLY A 304 4.39 15.88 -21.60
CA GLY A 304 5.73 15.29 -21.53
C GLY A 304 6.74 16.14 -20.75
N ASP A 305 6.25 17.04 -19.88
CA ASP A 305 7.11 17.90 -19.03
C ASP A 305 7.75 17.10 -17.89
N VAL A 306 7.25 15.91 -17.63
CA VAL A 306 7.74 14.96 -16.59
C VAL A 306 7.94 13.58 -17.19
N LYS A 307 8.82 12.79 -16.59
CA LYS A 307 9.14 11.42 -17.04
C LYS A 307 8.03 10.40 -16.82
N TYR A 308 7.03 10.72 -16.01
CA TYR A 308 6.00 9.77 -15.58
C TYR A 308 5.01 9.48 -16.71
N LYS A 309 4.73 8.20 -16.93
CA LYS A 309 3.71 7.70 -17.85
C LYS A 309 3.17 6.37 -17.35
N LEU A 310 1.98 5.98 -17.77
CA LEU A 310 1.42 4.67 -17.47
C LEU A 310 2.31 3.57 -18.03
N ALA A 311 2.57 2.54 -17.23
CA ALA A 311 3.31 1.37 -17.66
C ALA A 311 2.52 0.58 -18.72
N GLU A 312 3.21 -0.07 -19.64
CA GLU A 312 2.60 -0.93 -20.63
C GLU A 312 2.17 -2.26 -19.99
N PHE A 313 0.95 -2.67 -20.27
CA PHE A 313 0.46 -3.98 -19.89
C PHE A 313 0.78 -4.98 -21.01
N ARG A 314 1.60 -5.99 -20.70
CA ARG A 314 1.99 -7.01 -21.68
C ARG A 314 1.33 -8.34 -21.35
N TYR A 315 0.72 -8.96 -22.33
CA TYR A 315 0.01 -10.22 -22.16
C TYR A 315 0.94 -11.42 -21.93
N SER A 316 2.19 -11.32 -22.35
CA SER A 316 3.24 -12.26 -21.95
C SER A 316 3.45 -12.33 -20.44
N ASP A 317 3.00 -11.33 -19.70
CA ASP A 317 3.07 -11.29 -18.25
C ASP A 317 1.97 -12.09 -17.57
N LEU A 318 0.90 -12.47 -18.27
CA LEU A 318 -0.20 -13.22 -17.68
C LEU A 318 0.17 -14.65 -17.32
N TYR A 319 0.94 -15.31 -18.18
CA TYR A 319 1.32 -16.72 -18.00
C TYR A 319 2.79 -16.97 -18.26
N ASN A 320 3.50 -16.05 -18.84
CA ASN A 320 4.85 -16.25 -19.31
C ASN A 320 5.63 -14.95 -19.19
N HIS A 321 6.47 -14.89 -18.17
CA HIS A 321 7.15 -13.66 -17.84
C HIS A 321 8.14 -13.31 -18.89
N THR A 322 8.14 -12.05 -19.23
CA THR A 322 9.09 -11.49 -20.16
C THR A 322 10.49 -11.68 -19.55
N LYS A 323 11.34 -12.28 -20.34
CA LYS A 323 12.78 -12.26 -20.11
C LYS A 323 13.39 -10.94 -20.58
N ASP A 324 12.57 -9.96 -20.92
CA ASP A 324 13.06 -8.66 -21.40
C ASP A 324 13.52 -7.84 -20.19
N GLU A 325 14.80 -8.03 -19.93
CA GLU A 325 15.51 -7.39 -18.84
C GLU A 325 15.61 -5.85 -18.98
N ASN A 326 15.14 -5.30 -20.10
CA ASN A 326 15.19 -3.88 -20.44
C ASN A 326 13.81 -3.24 -20.53
N ALA A 327 12.74 -3.94 -20.18
CA ALA A 327 11.39 -3.43 -20.25
C ALA A 327 11.12 -2.42 -19.10
N GLU A 328 11.52 -1.19 -19.27
CA GLU A 328 11.31 -0.10 -18.30
C GLU A 328 9.83 0.32 -18.16
N THR A 329 8.93 -0.21 -18.96
CA THR A 329 7.52 0.22 -19.05
C THR A 329 6.51 -0.87 -18.78
N ASN A 330 6.94 -2.07 -18.41
CA ASN A 330 6.06 -3.19 -18.14
C ASN A 330 5.27 -3.00 -16.84
N TYR A 331 3.97 -3.34 -16.84
CA TYR A 331 3.10 -3.23 -15.66
C TYR A 331 3.60 -4.03 -14.46
N SER A 332 4.06 -5.27 -14.68
CA SER A 332 4.61 -6.13 -13.61
C SER A 332 5.84 -5.54 -12.95
N GLU A 333 6.63 -4.76 -13.66
CA GLU A 333 7.85 -4.13 -13.13
C GLU A 333 7.59 -2.96 -12.19
N ILE A 334 6.34 -2.50 -12.07
CA ILE A 334 5.94 -1.56 -11.01
C ILE A 334 6.16 -2.21 -9.65
N PHE A 335 5.91 -3.52 -9.54
CA PHE A 335 5.86 -4.25 -8.28
C PHE A 335 7.11 -5.07 -8.00
N TYR A 336 7.85 -5.48 -9.03
CA TYR A 336 9.07 -6.26 -8.87
C TYR A 336 10.03 -6.10 -10.05
N THR A 337 11.31 -6.38 -9.83
CA THR A 337 12.35 -6.38 -10.86
C THR A 337 13.19 -7.65 -10.79
N VAL A 338 13.70 -8.08 -11.94
CA VAL A 338 14.55 -9.25 -12.11
C VAL A 338 16.01 -8.95 -11.77
N LYS A 339 16.42 -7.69 -11.87
CA LYS A 339 17.79 -7.24 -11.60
C LYS A 339 17.80 -6.13 -10.56
N GLN A 340 18.72 -6.25 -9.64
CA GLN A 340 19.11 -5.13 -8.81
C GLN A 340 19.76 -4.05 -9.68
N ASN A 341 18.96 -3.24 -10.31
CA ASN A 341 19.46 -1.95 -10.73
C ASN A 341 18.91 -0.93 -9.71
N TRP A 342 19.67 0.05 -9.39
CA TRP A 342 19.30 1.15 -8.50
C TRP A 342 18.17 2.02 -9.07
N LYS A 343 17.60 1.61 -10.19
CA LYS A 343 16.46 2.24 -10.80
C LYS A 343 15.20 1.71 -10.16
N MET A 344 14.24 2.59 -10.02
CA MET A 344 12.90 2.23 -9.60
C MET A 344 12.27 1.31 -10.64
N PRO A 345 11.78 0.12 -10.27
CA PRO A 345 11.04 -0.72 -11.21
C PRO A 345 9.82 0.04 -11.72
N GLY A 346 9.44 -0.15 -12.98
CA GLY A 346 8.36 0.63 -13.57
C GLY A 346 8.53 2.13 -13.36
N SER A 347 9.75 2.62 -13.44
CA SER A 347 10.16 3.99 -13.10
C SER A 347 9.33 5.08 -13.76
N THR A 348 8.63 4.73 -14.84
CA THR A 348 7.74 5.65 -15.55
C THR A 348 6.37 5.79 -14.89
N GLU A 349 5.91 4.84 -14.08
CA GLU A 349 4.61 4.91 -13.42
C GLU A 349 4.72 5.13 -11.90
N ALA A 350 5.68 4.52 -11.23
CA ALA A 350 5.86 4.71 -9.80
C ALA A 350 6.32 6.15 -9.51
N ILE A 351 5.56 6.87 -8.66
CA ILE A 351 5.82 8.26 -8.29
C ILE A 351 6.59 8.30 -6.98
N PHE A 352 6.09 7.66 -5.94
CA PHE A 352 6.72 7.69 -4.63
C PHE A 352 6.68 6.31 -3.96
N ARG A 353 7.80 5.90 -3.42
CA ARG A 353 7.97 4.66 -2.65
C ARG A 353 8.96 4.87 -1.50
N GLY A 354 8.99 3.91 -0.58
CA GLY A 354 10.00 3.84 0.47
C GLY A 354 11.42 3.67 -0.07
N ALA A 355 12.38 3.80 0.82
CA ALA A 355 13.77 3.50 0.54
C ALA A 355 13.92 2.05 0.05
N TYR A 356 15.00 1.82 -0.67
CA TYR A 356 15.35 0.50 -1.18
C TYR A 356 15.40 -0.53 -0.06
N PRO A 357 14.62 -1.63 -0.14
CA PRO A 357 14.71 -2.68 0.87
C PRO A 357 16.12 -3.27 0.84
N GLY A 358 16.69 -3.45 2.03
CA GLY A 358 18.00 -4.10 2.14
C GLY A 358 18.00 -5.45 1.42
N VAL A 359 19.03 -5.70 0.71
CA VAL A 359 19.29 -6.69 -0.32
C VAL A 359 18.75 -8.12 -0.07
N ASN A 360 18.42 -8.50 1.13
CA ASN A 360 18.16 -9.89 1.50
C ASN A 360 16.75 -10.21 1.99
N SER A 361 15.80 -9.28 1.98
CA SER A 361 14.58 -9.53 2.74
C SER A 361 13.26 -9.45 1.97
N ALA A 362 13.19 -8.75 0.85
CA ALA A 362 11.92 -8.50 0.19
C ALA A 362 11.43 -9.64 -0.72
N ASN A 363 12.31 -10.25 -1.48
CA ASN A 363 11.96 -11.28 -2.48
C ASN A 363 11.42 -12.56 -1.87
N TRP A 364 11.98 -12.90 -0.75
CA TRP A 364 11.69 -14.11 -0.03
C TRP A 364 10.28 -14.11 0.54
N ASN A 365 9.84 -12.96 1.04
CA ASN A 365 8.56 -12.87 1.72
C ASN A 365 7.37 -12.99 0.75
N CYS A 366 7.40 -12.29 -0.38
CA CYS A 366 6.23 -12.21 -1.25
C CYS A 366 5.84 -13.57 -1.85
N ALA A 367 6.80 -14.36 -2.34
CA ALA A 367 6.53 -15.69 -2.85
C ALA A 367 5.97 -16.64 -1.77
N LYS A 368 6.44 -16.49 -0.53
CA LYS A 368 6.03 -17.34 0.60
C LYS A 368 4.66 -16.99 1.19
N ILE A 369 4.22 -15.75 1.02
CA ILE A 369 3.03 -15.25 1.67
C ILE A 369 1.84 -15.06 0.72
N PHE A 370 2.06 -15.01 -0.58
CA PHE A 370 1.01 -14.71 -1.56
C PHE A 370 0.70 -15.84 -2.52
N GLY A 371 1.70 -16.59 -2.95
CA GLY A 371 1.55 -17.65 -3.95
C GLY A 371 1.23 -19.02 -3.34
N PRO A 372 0.91 -20.01 -4.18
CA PRO A 372 0.65 -21.37 -3.73
C PRO A 372 1.93 -22.09 -3.27
N LYS A 373 1.79 -22.96 -2.28
CA LYS A 373 2.84 -23.87 -1.86
C LYS A 373 3.05 -24.94 -2.92
N VAL A 374 4.32 -25.15 -3.30
CA VAL A 374 4.73 -26.27 -4.13
C VAL A 374 5.79 -27.07 -3.37
N ALA A 375 5.45 -28.26 -2.92
CA ALA A 375 6.27 -29.07 -2.03
C ALA A 375 7.72 -29.22 -2.51
N GLY A 376 8.68 -28.81 -1.68
CA GLY A 376 10.11 -28.84 -1.98
C GLY A 376 10.60 -27.80 -3.00
N LEU A 377 9.71 -26.88 -3.45
CA LEU A 377 10.07 -25.75 -4.31
C LEU A 377 9.70 -24.42 -3.64
N VAL A 378 8.47 -24.32 -3.16
CA VAL A 378 7.98 -23.15 -2.44
C VAL A 378 7.46 -23.61 -1.09
N GLU A 379 8.12 -23.19 -0.06
CA GLU A 379 7.63 -23.38 1.30
C GLU A 379 6.95 -22.08 1.75
N HIS A 380 5.75 -22.20 2.27
CA HIS A 380 5.07 -21.06 2.84
C HIS A 380 5.67 -20.68 4.19
N ASP A 381 5.59 -19.40 4.50
CA ASP A 381 5.67 -18.93 5.87
C ASP A 381 4.39 -19.34 6.62
N ASN A 382 4.32 -19.14 7.92
CA ASN A 382 3.16 -19.49 8.72
C ASN A 382 1.91 -18.66 8.37
N ILE A 383 2.07 -17.61 7.59
CA ILE A 383 1.02 -16.68 7.21
C ILE A 383 0.96 -16.59 5.70
N ILE A 384 -0.23 -16.80 5.17
CA ILE A 384 -0.49 -16.71 3.75
C ILE A 384 -1.70 -15.82 3.55
N HIS A 385 -1.57 -14.83 2.67
CA HIS A 385 -2.63 -13.90 2.33
C HIS A 385 -3.35 -14.37 1.08
N HIS A 386 -4.67 -14.45 1.16
CA HIS A 386 -5.53 -14.85 0.06
C HIS A 386 -6.44 -13.70 -0.35
N PRO A 387 -6.66 -13.48 -1.66
CA PRO A 387 -7.65 -12.51 -2.10
C PRO A 387 -9.05 -13.04 -1.74
N THR A 388 -9.91 -12.16 -1.24
CA THR A 388 -11.30 -12.52 -0.95
C THR A 388 -12.15 -12.58 -2.21
N ALA A 389 -13.28 -13.26 -2.16
CA ALA A 389 -14.27 -13.18 -3.22
C ALA A 389 -14.79 -11.75 -3.43
N ASN A 390 -14.84 -10.93 -2.37
CA ASN A 390 -15.19 -9.51 -2.46
C ASN A 390 -14.35 -8.78 -3.51
N LEU A 391 -13.03 -8.94 -3.44
CA LEU A 391 -12.12 -8.30 -4.40
C LEU A 391 -12.15 -9.00 -5.77
N VAL A 392 -12.14 -10.32 -5.79
CA VAL A 392 -12.13 -11.09 -7.05
C VAL A 392 -13.33 -10.71 -7.93
N ASP A 393 -14.49 -10.45 -7.33
CA ASP A 393 -15.68 -10.03 -8.07
C ASP A 393 -15.60 -8.57 -8.58
N GLN A 394 -14.78 -7.70 -7.94
CA GLN A 394 -14.60 -6.33 -8.44
C GLN A 394 -13.94 -6.27 -9.82
N TYR A 395 -13.11 -7.25 -10.18
CA TYR A 395 -12.48 -7.29 -11.52
C TYR A 395 -13.50 -7.26 -12.66
N GLY A 396 -14.74 -7.68 -12.44
CA GLY A 396 -15.78 -7.56 -13.42
C GLY A 396 -15.50 -8.35 -14.71
N MET A 397 -16.17 -7.93 -15.79
CA MET A 397 -16.13 -8.58 -17.10
C MET A 397 -15.42 -7.71 -18.13
N SER A 398 -14.93 -8.33 -19.18
CA SER A 398 -14.25 -7.66 -20.31
C SER A 398 -15.11 -6.65 -21.06
N ASN A 399 -16.46 -6.76 -20.96
CA ASN A 399 -17.39 -5.76 -21.48
C ASN A 399 -17.53 -4.51 -20.60
N GLY A 400 -16.71 -4.38 -19.57
CA GLY A 400 -16.69 -3.24 -18.66
C GLY A 400 -17.74 -3.27 -17.55
N GLU A 401 -18.60 -4.28 -17.53
CA GLU A 401 -19.65 -4.43 -16.52
C GLU A 401 -19.15 -5.11 -15.25
N PRO A 402 -19.61 -4.71 -14.04
CA PRO A 402 -19.39 -5.47 -12.82
C PRO A 402 -20.19 -6.75 -12.82
N ILE A 403 -19.69 -7.81 -12.17
CA ILE A 403 -20.48 -9.05 -11.96
C ILE A 403 -21.67 -8.77 -11.04
N TYR A 404 -21.45 -8.01 -9.99
CA TYR A 404 -22.49 -7.65 -9.03
C TYR A 404 -22.61 -6.13 -8.87
N LEU A 405 -23.82 -5.69 -8.63
CA LEU A 405 -24.13 -4.35 -8.14
C LEU A 405 -24.43 -4.42 -6.65
N VAL A 406 -24.05 -3.39 -5.90
CA VAL A 406 -24.44 -3.27 -4.49
C VAL A 406 -25.78 -2.54 -4.41
N GLN A 407 -26.82 -3.25 -3.97
CA GLN A 407 -28.15 -2.71 -3.81
C GLN A 407 -28.68 -3.04 -2.41
N ASN A 408 -29.06 -2.03 -1.65
CA ASN A 408 -29.56 -2.18 -0.28
C ASN A 408 -28.63 -2.98 0.66
N GLY A 409 -27.31 -2.88 0.45
CA GLY A 409 -26.33 -3.60 1.24
C GLY A 409 -26.10 -5.05 0.82
N GLU A 410 -26.64 -5.47 -0.31
CA GLU A 410 -26.46 -6.82 -0.85
C GLU A 410 -25.78 -6.81 -2.22
N TYR A 411 -25.06 -7.88 -2.55
CA TYR A 411 -24.55 -8.12 -3.88
C TYR A 411 -25.66 -8.72 -4.77
N VAL A 412 -26.09 -7.98 -5.75
CA VAL A 412 -27.12 -8.40 -6.74
C VAL A 412 -26.43 -8.66 -8.07
N LEU A 413 -26.67 -9.83 -8.67
CA LEU A 413 -26.10 -10.19 -9.96
C LEU A 413 -26.51 -9.16 -11.02
N ASN A 414 -25.53 -8.65 -11.76
CA ASN A 414 -25.75 -7.74 -12.87
C ASN A 414 -25.93 -8.56 -14.16
N GLU A 415 -27.15 -8.67 -14.64
CA GLU A 415 -27.45 -9.41 -15.88
C GLU A 415 -26.70 -8.85 -17.11
N ALA A 416 -26.43 -7.54 -17.15
CA ALA A 416 -25.67 -6.91 -18.23
C ALA A 416 -24.22 -7.37 -18.29
N SER A 417 -23.68 -7.91 -17.19
CA SER A 417 -22.32 -8.46 -17.14
C SER A 417 -22.13 -9.64 -18.08
N GLY A 418 -23.18 -10.43 -18.31
CA GLY A 418 -23.10 -11.68 -19.05
C GLY A 418 -22.24 -12.73 -18.36
N TRP A 419 -21.98 -12.56 -17.05
CA TRP A 419 -21.21 -13.53 -16.28
C TRP A 419 -21.95 -14.86 -16.13
N ASP A 420 -21.22 -15.96 -16.34
CA ASP A 420 -21.74 -17.31 -16.29
C ASP A 420 -21.12 -18.07 -15.08
N PRO A 421 -21.93 -18.50 -14.10
CA PRO A 421 -21.44 -19.24 -12.93
C PRO A 421 -20.87 -20.63 -13.29
N GLU A 422 -21.18 -21.21 -14.45
CA GLU A 422 -20.53 -22.44 -14.92
C GLU A 422 -19.15 -22.21 -15.52
N HIS A 423 -18.85 -20.96 -15.93
CA HIS A 423 -17.56 -20.53 -16.47
C HIS A 423 -17.08 -19.24 -15.77
N PRO A 424 -16.86 -19.24 -14.45
CA PRO A 424 -16.71 -18.02 -13.67
C PRO A 424 -15.43 -17.22 -13.99
N PHE A 425 -14.48 -17.85 -14.64
CA PHE A 425 -13.17 -17.26 -14.97
C PHE A 425 -13.11 -16.75 -16.43
N LYS A 426 -14.15 -17.01 -17.24
CA LYS A 426 -14.18 -16.62 -18.64
C LYS A 426 -14.56 -15.16 -18.83
N ASN A 427 -13.98 -14.51 -19.83
CA ASN A 427 -14.28 -13.13 -20.24
C ASN A 427 -14.20 -12.09 -19.10
N ARG A 428 -13.27 -12.29 -18.17
CA ARG A 428 -13.01 -11.35 -17.07
C ARG A 428 -12.17 -10.17 -17.54
N ASP A 429 -12.15 -9.11 -16.75
CA ASP A 429 -11.17 -8.03 -16.87
C ASP A 429 -9.76 -8.62 -17.01
N PRO A 430 -8.94 -8.21 -17.98
CA PRO A 430 -7.58 -8.77 -18.18
C PRO A 430 -6.69 -8.73 -16.95
N ARG A 431 -6.87 -7.74 -16.05
CA ARG A 431 -6.11 -7.65 -14.79
C ARG A 431 -6.41 -8.81 -13.85
N PHE A 432 -7.59 -9.44 -13.92
CA PHE A 432 -7.89 -10.64 -13.16
C PHE A 432 -6.87 -11.76 -13.48
N TYR A 433 -6.55 -11.97 -14.76
CA TYR A 433 -5.60 -13.01 -15.17
C TYR A 433 -4.14 -12.69 -14.81
N HIS A 434 -3.82 -11.44 -14.57
CA HIS A 434 -2.51 -11.00 -14.12
C HIS A 434 -2.36 -11.07 -12.60
N ASP A 435 -3.39 -10.66 -11.87
CA ASP A 435 -3.32 -10.39 -10.43
C ASP A 435 -3.70 -11.60 -9.58
N ILE A 436 -4.52 -12.52 -10.12
CA ILE A 436 -5.18 -13.61 -9.36
C ILE A 436 -4.79 -14.97 -9.91
N ILE A 437 -4.36 -15.84 -9.02
CA ILE A 437 -4.21 -17.27 -9.30
C ILE A 437 -5.53 -17.96 -8.99
N PHE A 438 -6.12 -18.59 -10.01
CA PHE A 438 -7.40 -19.30 -9.93
C PHE A 438 -7.24 -20.78 -10.29
N ASP A 439 -8.31 -21.58 -10.19
CA ASP A 439 -8.25 -23.02 -10.42
C ASP A 439 -7.75 -23.39 -11.82
N GLY A 440 -6.82 -24.32 -11.92
CA GLY A 440 -6.17 -24.73 -13.16
C GLY A 440 -5.02 -23.83 -13.63
N PHE A 441 -4.71 -22.76 -12.93
CA PHE A 441 -3.59 -21.87 -13.27
C PHE A 441 -2.27 -22.65 -13.28
N HIS A 442 -1.47 -22.50 -14.35
CA HIS A 442 -0.16 -23.14 -14.47
C HIS A 442 0.88 -22.26 -13.75
N TYR A 443 1.17 -22.59 -12.50
CA TYR A 443 1.98 -21.77 -11.63
C TYR A 443 3.49 -22.03 -11.83
N VAL A 444 3.89 -23.29 -11.98
CA VAL A 444 5.29 -23.68 -12.21
C VAL A 444 5.53 -23.90 -13.69
N LEU A 445 6.17 -22.95 -14.36
CA LEU A 445 6.33 -22.92 -15.82
C LEU A 445 7.39 -23.89 -16.37
N SER A 446 8.33 -24.36 -15.56
CA SER A 446 9.31 -25.36 -15.95
C SER A 446 9.25 -26.57 -15.03
N ILE A 447 9.10 -27.74 -15.63
CA ILE A 447 9.08 -29.03 -14.92
C ILE A 447 10.41 -29.75 -14.96
N ASP A 448 11.43 -29.16 -15.59
CA ASP A 448 12.77 -29.75 -15.69
C ASP A 448 13.41 -29.80 -14.30
N GLY A 449 13.87 -31.01 -13.94
CA GLY A 449 14.46 -31.25 -12.62
C GLY A 449 13.45 -31.44 -11.47
N LEU A 450 12.14 -31.32 -11.70
CA LEU A 450 11.12 -31.55 -10.69
C LEU A 450 10.92 -33.04 -10.40
N THR A 451 10.71 -33.38 -9.12
CA THR A 451 10.27 -34.72 -8.70
C THR A 451 8.85 -35.01 -9.16
N ALA A 452 8.43 -36.27 -9.16
CA ALA A 452 7.07 -36.67 -9.50
C ALA A 452 6.03 -36.04 -8.54
N GLU A 453 6.39 -35.82 -7.27
CA GLU A 453 5.51 -35.15 -6.29
C GLU A 453 5.38 -33.66 -6.62
N GLN A 454 6.45 -32.95 -6.90
CA GLN A 454 6.43 -31.54 -7.26
C GLN A 454 5.60 -31.28 -8.53
N LYS A 455 5.69 -32.19 -9.52
CA LYS A 455 4.90 -32.10 -10.76
C LYS A 455 3.40 -32.21 -10.56
N LYS A 456 2.92 -32.69 -9.43
CA LYS A 456 1.48 -32.71 -9.12
C LYS A 456 0.93 -31.32 -8.76
N HIS A 457 1.81 -30.38 -8.43
CA HIS A 457 1.45 -29.06 -7.94
C HIS A 457 1.83 -27.93 -8.91
N ASP A 458 2.21 -28.25 -10.15
CA ASP A 458 2.52 -27.24 -11.17
C ASP A 458 1.26 -26.52 -11.69
N TYR A 459 0.09 -27.20 -11.63
CA TYR A 459 -1.23 -26.63 -11.88
C TYR A 459 -2.01 -26.51 -10.58
N CYS A 460 -2.63 -25.36 -10.36
CA CYS A 460 -3.35 -25.09 -9.13
C CYS A 460 -4.67 -25.86 -9.05
N SER A 461 -4.93 -26.47 -7.89
CA SER A 461 -6.17 -27.20 -7.57
C SER A 461 -6.88 -26.46 -6.44
N LEU A 462 -7.71 -25.44 -6.81
CA LEU A 462 -8.32 -24.48 -5.89
C LEU A 462 -9.84 -24.65 -5.72
N TYR A 463 -10.41 -25.70 -6.33
CA TYR A 463 -11.80 -26.08 -6.13
C TYR A 463 -12.03 -26.65 -4.73
N THR A 464 -13.25 -26.68 -4.23
CA THR A 464 -13.61 -27.22 -2.91
C THR A 464 -13.16 -28.68 -2.79
N GLY A 465 -12.27 -28.96 -1.85
CA GLY A 465 -11.61 -30.27 -1.69
C GLY A 465 -10.38 -30.49 -2.58
N GLY A 466 -9.96 -29.50 -3.34
CA GLY A 466 -8.72 -29.55 -4.13
C GLY A 466 -7.46 -29.57 -3.25
N ALA A 467 -6.36 -30.06 -3.79
CA ALA A 467 -5.09 -30.24 -3.06
C ALA A 467 -4.48 -28.93 -2.51
N MET A 468 -4.84 -27.78 -3.10
CA MET A 468 -4.40 -26.45 -2.65
C MET A 468 -5.52 -25.65 -1.98
N ARG A 469 -6.57 -26.33 -1.51
CA ARG A 469 -7.75 -25.72 -0.90
C ARG A 469 -7.95 -26.26 0.53
N GLU A 470 -8.09 -25.37 1.52
CA GLU A 470 -8.42 -25.70 2.92
C GLU A 470 -7.51 -26.76 3.58
N VAL A 471 -6.30 -26.95 3.06
CA VAL A 471 -5.28 -27.83 3.65
C VAL A 471 -4.19 -26.98 4.30
N ASP A 472 -3.27 -27.63 4.98
CA ASP A 472 -2.12 -26.94 5.56
C ASP A 472 -1.47 -26.02 4.52
N HIS A 473 -1.54 -24.72 4.76
CA HIS A 473 -1.10 -23.66 3.85
C HIS A 473 -1.84 -23.58 2.48
N GLY A 474 -3.03 -24.16 2.37
CA GLY A 474 -3.91 -23.99 1.22
C GLY A 474 -4.73 -22.71 1.25
N SER A 475 -5.37 -22.39 0.12
CA SER A 475 -6.22 -21.21 0.03
C SER A 475 -7.53 -21.40 0.80
N SER A 476 -7.84 -20.46 1.68
CA SER A 476 -9.14 -20.41 2.36
C SER A 476 -10.24 -19.80 1.48
N THR A 477 -9.89 -19.14 0.36
CA THR A 477 -10.85 -18.37 -0.46
C THR A 477 -11.11 -18.96 -1.83
N GLY A 478 -10.27 -19.88 -2.31
CA GLY A 478 -10.28 -20.40 -3.69
C GLY A 478 -9.30 -19.70 -4.64
N TYR A 479 -8.46 -18.81 -4.12
CA TYR A 479 -7.54 -17.99 -4.91
C TYR A 479 -6.22 -17.77 -4.20
N PHE A 480 -5.18 -17.39 -4.98
CA PHE A 480 -3.94 -16.80 -4.47
C PHE A 480 -3.64 -15.49 -5.20
N ILE A 481 -2.72 -14.69 -4.65
CA ILE A 481 -2.29 -13.43 -5.23
C ILE A 481 -1.10 -13.67 -6.17
N GLN A 482 -1.22 -13.22 -7.43
CA GLN A 482 -0.11 -13.26 -8.40
C GLN A 482 0.57 -11.90 -8.54
N LYS A 483 -0.16 -10.81 -8.42
CA LYS A 483 0.32 -9.44 -8.68
C LYS A 483 1.64 -9.09 -8.02
N LEU A 484 1.86 -9.55 -6.79
CA LEU A 484 3.04 -9.25 -5.99
C LEU A 484 4.06 -10.39 -5.95
N VAL A 485 3.79 -11.50 -6.64
CA VAL A 485 4.71 -12.63 -6.72
C VAL A 485 5.56 -12.49 -7.97
N PRO A 486 6.88 -12.35 -7.82
CA PRO A 486 7.76 -12.30 -8.98
C PRO A 486 7.61 -13.54 -9.84
N HIS A 487 7.35 -13.35 -11.07
CA HIS A 487 7.03 -14.44 -11.98
C HIS A 487 8.24 -15.35 -12.28
N GLN A 488 9.45 -14.84 -12.24
CA GLN A 488 10.65 -15.65 -12.36
C GLN A 488 10.69 -16.76 -11.30
N CYS A 489 10.04 -16.52 -10.18
CA CYS A 489 9.85 -17.51 -9.15
C CYS A 489 9.06 -18.74 -9.61
N ASN A 490 8.29 -18.67 -10.68
CA ASN A 490 7.45 -19.74 -11.18
C ASN A 490 8.16 -20.72 -12.12
N LYS A 491 9.47 -20.59 -12.29
CA LYS A 491 10.23 -21.39 -13.29
C LYS A 491 10.91 -22.62 -12.73
N GLY A 492 10.60 -23.04 -11.51
CA GLY A 492 11.34 -24.11 -10.85
C GLY A 492 12.78 -23.74 -10.50
N ASP A 493 13.16 -22.51 -10.78
CA ASP A 493 14.40 -21.94 -10.26
C ASP A 493 14.24 -21.78 -8.77
N LYS A 494 15.16 -22.26 -8.03
CA LYS A 494 15.21 -22.20 -6.58
C LYS A 494 14.70 -20.84 -6.09
N TRP A 495 13.44 -20.78 -5.75
CA TRP A 495 12.68 -19.62 -5.26
C TRP A 495 13.35 -18.88 -4.14
N TYR A 496 14.18 -19.60 -3.46
CA TYR A 496 15.01 -19.17 -2.37
C TYR A 496 16.43 -18.92 -2.78
N ASP A 497 16.72 -18.91 -4.08
CA ASP A 497 18.00 -18.38 -4.42
C ASP A 497 18.02 -16.99 -3.84
N TRP A 498 18.70 -16.89 -2.73
CA TRP A 498 19.17 -15.69 -2.08
C TRP A 498 19.96 -14.83 -3.08
N ASP A 499 19.95 -15.26 -4.32
CA ASP A 499 20.53 -14.60 -5.46
C ASP A 499 19.64 -13.40 -5.81
N TRP A 500 19.68 -12.43 -5.02
CA TRP A 500 19.67 -10.99 -5.07
C TRP A 500 19.00 -10.33 -6.29
N ALA A 501 18.54 -11.09 -7.27
CA ALA A 501 18.13 -10.61 -8.57
C ALA A 501 16.69 -10.09 -8.58
N LEU A 502 15.84 -10.58 -7.68
CA LEU A 502 14.42 -10.22 -7.62
C LEU A 502 14.15 -9.30 -6.45
N GLN A 503 13.46 -8.19 -6.72
CA GLN A 503 13.03 -7.26 -5.70
C GLN A 503 11.57 -6.90 -5.89
N THR A 504 10.85 -6.84 -4.79
CA THR A 504 9.45 -6.47 -4.76
C THR A 504 9.31 -5.07 -4.19
N TYR A 505 8.37 -4.30 -4.71
CA TYR A 505 8.09 -2.94 -4.30
C TYR A 505 6.59 -2.72 -4.27
N ILE A 506 6.11 -2.02 -3.26
CA ILE A 506 4.72 -1.55 -3.20
C ILE A 506 4.77 -0.03 -3.10
N PRO A 507 4.46 0.71 -4.17
CA PRO A 507 4.55 2.16 -4.17
C PRO A 507 3.51 2.79 -3.22
N TYR A 508 3.87 3.90 -2.61
CA TYR A 508 2.94 4.76 -1.86
C TYR A 508 2.06 5.59 -2.78
N MET A 509 2.55 5.84 -4.00
CA MET A 509 1.80 6.52 -5.05
C MET A 509 2.37 6.15 -6.41
N ARG A 510 1.51 5.88 -7.38
CA ARG A 510 1.83 5.70 -8.78
C ARG A 510 0.86 6.47 -9.67
N LEU A 511 1.20 6.64 -10.93
CA LEU A 511 0.45 7.51 -11.83
C LEU A 511 -1.02 7.08 -11.99
N ALA A 512 -1.31 5.78 -12.04
CA ALA A 512 -2.70 5.30 -12.09
C ALA A 512 -3.53 5.74 -10.87
N ASP A 513 -2.94 5.83 -9.66
CA ASP A 513 -3.63 6.39 -8.48
C ASP A 513 -3.99 7.86 -8.70
N VAL A 514 -3.12 8.64 -9.36
CA VAL A 514 -3.40 10.06 -9.69
C VAL A 514 -4.57 10.18 -10.68
N TYR A 515 -4.63 9.32 -11.71
CA TYR A 515 -5.77 9.27 -12.64
C TYR A 515 -7.09 8.99 -11.91
N LEU A 516 -7.07 8.01 -11.01
CA LEU A 516 -8.25 7.60 -10.23
C LEU A 516 -8.67 8.64 -9.20
N MET A 517 -7.71 9.29 -8.53
CA MET A 517 -8.01 10.37 -7.59
C MET A 517 -8.55 11.62 -8.29
N TYR A 518 -8.04 11.95 -9.49
CA TYR A 518 -8.62 12.99 -10.32
C TYR A 518 -10.07 12.68 -10.71
N ALA A 519 -10.32 11.45 -11.18
CA ALA A 519 -11.65 11.01 -11.56
C ALA A 519 -12.63 11.06 -10.36
N GLU A 520 -12.16 10.70 -9.16
CA GLU A 520 -12.96 10.77 -7.92
C GLU A 520 -13.29 12.22 -7.54
N ALA A 521 -12.29 13.12 -7.59
CA ALA A 521 -12.52 14.55 -7.28
C ALA A 521 -13.58 15.15 -8.21
N MET A 522 -13.49 14.89 -9.52
CA MET A 522 -14.47 15.34 -10.51
C MET A 522 -15.86 14.70 -10.32
N ALA A 523 -15.91 13.40 -9.97
CA ALA A 523 -17.16 12.72 -9.66
C ALA A 523 -17.82 13.31 -8.39
N ALA A 524 -17.02 13.70 -7.39
CA ALA A 524 -17.50 14.36 -6.18
C ALA A 524 -18.11 15.75 -6.47
N LEU A 525 -17.49 16.52 -7.37
CA LEU A 525 -18.05 17.80 -7.84
C LEU A 525 -19.36 17.58 -8.60
N ALA A 526 -19.40 16.58 -9.49
CA ALA A 526 -20.62 16.23 -10.23
C ALA A 526 -21.77 15.80 -9.30
N LEU A 527 -21.46 15.05 -8.23
CA LEU A 527 -22.43 14.68 -7.19
C LEU A 527 -23.00 15.89 -6.46
N ALA A 528 -22.13 16.84 -6.10
CA ALA A 528 -22.53 17.99 -5.31
C ALA A 528 -23.43 18.98 -6.09
N ASP A 529 -23.12 19.17 -7.37
CA ASP A 529 -23.86 20.08 -8.25
C ASP A 529 -25.03 19.38 -8.96
N ASP A 530 -25.19 18.06 -8.77
CA ASP A 530 -26.11 17.18 -9.53
C ASP A 530 -25.96 17.36 -11.05
N ASP A 531 -24.72 17.58 -11.49
CA ASP A 531 -24.36 17.83 -12.88
C ASP A 531 -23.41 16.76 -13.43
N ILE A 532 -23.98 15.78 -14.12
CA ILE A 532 -23.21 14.69 -14.75
C ILE A 532 -22.26 15.18 -15.84
N SER A 533 -22.45 16.37 -16.40
CA SER A 533 -21.58 16.89 -17.46
C SER A 533 -20.16 17.16 -16.95
N LEU A 534 -20.00 17.42 -15.64
CA LEU A 534 -18.70 17.68 -15.01
C LEU A 534 -17.72 16.50 -15.14
N ILE A 535 -18.21 15.26 -15.23
CA ILE A 535 -17.29 14.10 -15.44
C ILE A 535 -16.59 14.12 -16.80
N ARG A 536 -17.06 14.92 -17.75
CA ARG A 536 -16.46 15.15 -19.07
C ARG A 536 -15.82 16.51 -19.22
N ASP A 537 -15.94 17.36 -18.19
CA ASP A 537 -15.34 18.70 -18.18
C ASP A 537 -13.81 18.62 -18.15
N LYS A 538 -13.17 19.49 -18.90
CA LYS A 538 -11.71 19.63 -18.98
C LYS A 538 -11.22 20.98 -18.44
N SER A 539 -12.03 21.69 -17.67
CA SER A 539 -11.64 22.99 -17.09
C SER A 539 -10.53 22.86 -16.05
N TYR A 540 -10.47 21.72 -15.33
CA TYR A 540 -9.44 21.45 -14.33
C TYR A 540 -8.19 20.75 -14.91
N CYS A 541 -8.35 19.99 -15.98
CA CYS A 541 -7.27 19.38 -16.75
C CYS A 541 -7.59 19.51 -18.24
N LEU A 542 -6.77 20.25 -18.97
CA LEU A 542 -6.98 20.50 -20.41
C LEU A 542 -6.78 19.25 -21.25
N SER A 543 -6.04 18.30 -20.75
CA SER A 543 -5.62 17.10 -21.49
C SER A 543 -6.57 15.93 -21.34
N THR A 544 -7.26 15.79 -20.19
CA THR A 544 -8.13 14.64 -19.92
C THR A 544 -9.37 15.03 -19.11
N SER A 545 -10.41 14.23 -19.20
CA SER A 545 -11.59 14.30 -18.33
C SER A 545 -11.58 13.14 -17.33
N ALA A 546 -12.51 13.14 -16.36
CA ALA A 546 -12.65 12.03 -15.41
C ALA A 546 -12.97 10.71 -16.12
N VAL A 547 -13.84 10.74 -17.12
CA VAL A 547 -14.19 9.56 -17.94
C VAL A 547 -12.99 9.07 -18.72
N ASP A 548 -12.23 9.98 -19.36
CA ASP A 548 -11.05 9.62 -20.14
C ASP A 548 -9.91 9.09 -19.24
N ALA A 549 -9.79 9.61 -18.02
CA ALA A 549 -8.80 9.16 -17.05
C ALA A 549 -9.00 7.67 -16.68
N ILE A 550 -10.23 7.26 -16.41
CA ILE A 550 -10.54 5.83 -16.15
C ILE A 550 -10.36 5.00 -17.44
N ASN A 551 -10.85 5.50 -18.57
CA ASN A 551 -10.72 4.79 -19.83
C ASN A 551 -9.27 4.59 -20.25
N ALA A 552 -8.34 5.50 -19.90
CA ALA A 552 -6.91 5.31 -20.16
C ALA A 552 -6.34 4.06 -19.44
N LEU A 553 -6.83 3.75 -18.24
CA LEU A 553 -6.42 2.54 -17.51
C LEU A 553 -7.01 1.28 -18.15
N ARG A 554 -8.24 1.34 -18.65
CA ARG A 554 -8.89 0.23 -19.35
C ARG A 554 -8.29 0.00 -20.75
N ASP A 555 -8.04 1.07 -21.50
CA ASP A 555 -7.40 1.01 -22.81
C ASP A 555 -5.99 0.40 -22.73
N ARG A 556 -5.26 0.64 -21.64
CA ARG A 556 -3.92 0.07 -21.38
C ARG A 556 -3.95 -1.46 -21.38
N VAL A 557 -4.99 -2.06 -20.83
CA VAL A 557 -5.12 -3.53 -20.68
C VAL A 557 -5.95 -4.17 -21.80
N ASN A 558 -6.38 -3.41 -22.78
CA ASN A 558 -7.16 -3.92 -23.90
C ASN A 558 -6.27 -4.48 -25.01
N SER A 559 -6.58 -5.70 -25.50
CA SER A 559 -5.98 -6.28 -26.70
C SER A 559 -6.96 -7.15 -27.47
N SER A 560 -6.54 -7.66 -28.64
CA SER A 560 -7.34 -8.60 -29.44
C SER A 560 -7.62 -9.91 -28.70
N ASP A 561 -6.66 -10.39 -27.90
CA ASP A 561 -6.74 -11.69 -27.22
C ASP A 561 -7.41 -11.59 -25.85
N TYR A 562 -7.30 -10.41 -25.22
CA TYR A 562 -7.91 -10.08 -23.93
C TYR A 562 -8.59 -8.72 -24.05
N PRO A 563 -9.82 -8.70 -24.63
CA PRO A 563 -10.52 -7.43 -24.81
C PRO A 563 -10.92 -6.82 -23.46
N MET A 564 -10.89 -5.50 -23.40
CA MET A 564 -11.44 -4.69 -22.31
C MET A 564 -12.19 -3.50 -22.89
N GLU A 565 -13.47 -3.42 -22.63
CA GLU A 565 -14.27 -2.28 -23.07
C GLU A 565 -14.16 -1.10 -22.10
N ARG A 566 -14.35 0.08 -22.67
CA ARG A 566 -14.45 1.32 -21.89
C ARG A 566 -15.69 1.30 -21.01
N ILE A 567 -15.86 2.34 -20.18
CA ILE A 567 -17.00 2.46 -19.28
C ILE A 567 -18.31 2.37 -20.07
N PRO A 568 -19.22 1.43 -19.75
CA PRO A 568 -20.52 1.34 -20.37
C PRO A 568 -21.33 2.62 -20.24
N ALA A 569 -22.01 3.02 -21.34
CA ALA A 569 -22.64 4.34 -21.45
C ALA A 569 -23.70 4.62 -20.37
N HIS A 570 -24.39 3.59 -19.87
CA HIS A 570 -25.43 3.77 -18.85
C HIS A 570 -24.89 4.25 -17.51
N PHE A 571 -23.63 3.89 -17.13
CA PHE A 571 -22.97 4.43 -15.92
C PHE A 571 -22.60 5.91 -16.03
N LEU A 572 -22.63 6.47 -17.24
CA LEU A 572 -22.33 7.87 -17.51
C LEU A 572 -23.58 8.76 -17.50
N ASN A 573 -24.71 8.24 -17.05
CA ASN A 573 -25.99 8.96 -17.02
C ASN A 573 -26.37 9.48 -15.64
N LYS A 574 -25.74 8.95 -14.58
CA LYS A 574 -26.00 9.36 -13.21
C LYS A 574 -24.70 9.53 -12.45
N THR A 575 -24.61 10.56 -11.64
CA THR A 575 -23.42 10.92 -10.87
C THR A 575 -23.00 9.83 -9.88
N ARG A 576 -23.97 9.18 -9.22
CA ARG A 576 -23.71 8.07 -8.30
C ARG A 576 -23.17 6.83 -9.01
N ASP A 577 -23.79 6.47 -10.15
CA ASP A 577 -23.37 5.30 -10.93
C ASP A 577 -21.91 5.48 -11.39
N PHE A 578 -21.53 6.70 -11.81
CA PHE A 578 -20.15 7.01 -12.18
C PHE A 578 -19.20 6.94 -10.98
N MET A 579 -19.58 7.48 -9.81
CA MET A 579 -18.76 7.36 -8.59
C MET A 579 -18.54 5.88 -8.21
N ASP A 580 -19.54 5.02 -8.38
CA ASP A 580 -19.39 3.58 -8.11
C ASP A 580 -18.45 2.91 -9.13
N VAL A 581 -18.42 3.38 -10.38
CA VAL A 581 -17.38 2.97 -11.36
C VAL A 581 -15.99 3.38 -10.86
N VAL A 582 -15.80 4.63 -10.40
CA VAL A 582 -14.52 5.10 -9.87
C VAL A 582 -14.04 4.23 -8.71
N ARG A 583 -14.92 3.97 -7.74
CA ARG A 583 -14.62 3.16 -6.55
C ARG A 583 -14.23 1.73 -6.91
N ARG A 584 -14.92 1.13 -7.88
CA ARG A 584 -14.59 -0.20 -8.38
C ARG A 584 -13.25 -0.19 -9.12
N GLU A 585 -13.03 0.78 -9.99
CA GLU A 585 -11.77 0.89 -10.74
C GLU A 585 -10.57 1.04 -9.81
N ARG A 586 -10.71 1.79 -8.70
CA ARG A 586 -9.68 1.88 -7.64
C ARG A 586 -9.43 0.53 -6.99
N ALA A 587 -10.48 -0.24 -6.66
CA ALA A 587 -10.34 -1.56 -6.05
C ALA A 587 -9.56 -2.53 -6.95
N VAL A 588 -9.82 -2.51 -8.25
CA VAL A 588 -9.18 -3.38 -9.24
C VAL A 588 -7.75 -2.92 -9.54
N GLU A 589 -7.59 -1.67 -9.93
CA GLU A 589 -6.30 -1.14 -10.36
C GLU A 589 -5.26 -1.15 -9.24
N LEU A 590 -5.68 -0.80 -8.02
CA LEU A 590 -4.83 -0.68 -6.84
C LEU A 590 -4.92 -1.90 -5.89
N ALA A 591 -5.42 -3.02 -6.39
CA ALA A 591 -5.55 -4.26 -5.62
C ALA A 591 -4.22 -4.63 -4.95
N PHE A 592 -4.25 -4.99 -3.67
CA PHE A 592 -3.11 -5.41 -2.85
C PHE A 592 -1.99 -4.37 -2.64
N GLU A 593 -2.22 -3.10 -2.97
CA GLU A 593 -1.22 -2.03 -2.79
C GLU A 593 -1.40 -1.23 -1.48
N GLY A 594 -2.34 -1.64 -0.62
CA GLY A 594 -2.56 -1.03 0.69
C GLY A 594 -3.53 0.15 0.71
N PHE A 595 -4.30 0.37 -0.35
CA PHE A 595 -5.24 1.49 -0.43
C PHE A 595 -6.66 1.14 0.02
N ARG A 596 -7.06 -0.13 -0.07
CA ARG A 596 -8.45 -0.56 0.08
C ARG A 596 -9.07 -0.20 1.42
N TRP A 597 -8.34 -0.38 2.53
CA TRP A 597 -8.86 -0.02 3.85
C TRP A 597 -9.11 1.48 3.97
N CYS A 598 -8.13 2.31 3.57
CA CYS A 598 -8.28 3.76 3.58
C CYS A 598 -9.42 4.25 2.68
N ASP A 599 -9.63 3.59 1.53
CA ASP A 599 -10.72 3.92 0.62
C ASP A 599 -12.09 3.60 1.26
N LEU A 600 -12.27 2.41 1.81
CA LEU A 600 -13.50 2.04 2.53
C LEU A 600 -13.73 2.92 3.76
N GLN A 601 -12.66 3.26 4.48
CA GLN A 601 -12.70 4.17 5.63
C GLN A 601 -13.23 5.55 5.22
N ARG A 602 -12.55 6.22 4.30
CA ARG A 602 -12.88 7.61 3.92
C ARG A 602 -14.22 7.75 3.20
N TRP A 603 -14.69 6.67 2.54
CA TRP A 603 -16.02 6.61 1.92
C TRP A 603 -17.15 6.24 2.91
N LEU A 604 -16.89 6.02 4.19
CA LEU A 604 -17.86 5.57 5.20
C LEU A 604 -18.47 4.20 4.88
N LEU A 605 -17.66 3.26 4.36
CA LEU A 605 -18.12 1.93 3.96
C LEU A 605 -17.67 0.80 4.92
N LEU A 606 -16.75 1.05 5.84
CA LEU A 606 -16.21 0.00 6.73
C LEU A 606 -17.28 -0.71 7.56
N THR A 607 -18.34 -0.01 7.95
CA THR A 607 -19.44 -0.52 8.79
C THR A 607 -20.70 -0.84 8.00
N GLU A 608 -20.66 -0.70 6.68
CA GLU A 608 -21.81 -0.89 5.82
C GLU A 608 -21.77 -2.25 5.12
N ALA A 609 -22.92 -2.92 5.03
CA ALA A 609 -23.04 -4.09 4.19
C ALA A 609 -22.90 -3.70 2.69
N PRO A 610 -22.27 -4.52 1.85
CA PRO A 610 -21.75 -5.86 2.14
C PRO A 610 -20.29 -5.90 2.63
N TYR A 611 -19.65 -4.76 2.89
CA TYR A 611 -18.22 -4.65 3.23
C TYR A 611 -17.88 -5.17 4.64
N THR A 612 -18.90 -5.49 5.43
CA THR A 612 -18.76 -6.09 6.77
C THR A 612 -18.60 -7.60 6.76
N VAL A 613 -18.63 -8.23 5.59
CA VAL A 613 -18.40 -9.67 5.44
C VAL A 613 -17.33 -9.93 4.39
N LYS A 614 -16.36 -10.76 4.72
CA LYS A 614 -15.40 -11.32 3.77
C LYS A 614 -15.89 -12.69 3.31
N TYR A 615 -15.87 -12.90 2.00
CA TYR A 615 -16.39 -14.14 1.37
C TYR A 615 -15.27 -14.95 0.74
N SER A 616 -15.49 -16.28 0.69
CA SER A 616 -14.81 -17.22 -0.21
C SER A 616 -15.71 -17.57 -1.39
N HIS A 617 -15.13 -18.11 -2.48
CA HIS A 617 -15.88 -18.82 -3.50
C HIS A 617 -15.70 -20.32 -3.30
N GLU A 618 -16.83 -21.05 -3.25
CA GLU A 618 -16.89 -22.50 -3.24
C GLU A 618 -17.41 -22.98 -4.58
N PHE A 619 -16.78 -24.02 -5.14
CA PHE A 619 -17.17 -24.61 -6.41
C PHE A 619 -16.59 -26.01 -6.59
N GLU A 620 -17.19 -26.78 -7.47
CA GLU A 620 -16.73 -28.11 -7.86
C GLU A 620 -16.03 -28.04 -9.22
N ARG A 621 -14.88 -28.68 -9.37
CA ARG A 621 -14.24 -28.85 -10.69
C ARG A 621 -14.96 -29.94 -11.46
N LEU A 622 -15.51 -29.64 -12.64
CA LEU A 622 -16.18 -30.61 -13.50
C LEU A 622 -15.23 -31.25 -14.49
N GLU A 623 -14.15 -30.55 -14.85
CA GLU A 623 -13.16 -31.04 -15.79
C GLU A 623 -12.10 -31.93 -15.12
N LYS A 624 -11.67 -32.98 -15.81
CA LYS A 624 -10.57 -33.84 -15.34
C LYS A 624 -9.23 -33.13 -15.57
N ASP A 625 -8.19 -33.54 -14.82
CA ASP A 625 -6.83 -33.03 -14.98
C ASP A 625 -6.32 -33.09 -16.44
N SER A 626 -6.68 -34.16 -17.17
CA SER A 626 -6.32 -34.32 -18.58
C SER A 626 -6.96 -33.30 -19.52
N TRP A 627 -7.97 -32.54 -19.06
CA TRP A 627 -8.50 -31.42 -19.81
C TRP A 627 -7.54 -30.23 -19.72
N PHE A 628 -6.98 -29.95 -18.54
CA PHE A 628 -6.10 -28.82 -18.34
C PHE A 628 -4.72 -29.02 -18.97
N TYR A 629 -4.15 -30.22 -18.83
CA TYR A 629 -2.77 -30.49 -19.27
C TYR A 629 -2.54 -31.94 -19.72
N ASN A 630 -1.51 -32.12 -20.54
CA ASN A 630 -1.06 -33.44 -20.95
C ASN A 630 -0.39 -34.15 -19.75
N ALA A 631 -0.85 -35.35 -19.43
CA ALA A 631 -0.35 -36.10 -18.26
C ALA A 631 1.15 -36.45 -18.33
N THR A 632 1.73 -36.51 -19.55
CA THR A 632 3.14 -36.88 -19.77
C THR A 632 4.05 -35.67 -19.93
N THR A 633 3.68 -34.74 -20.83
CA THR A 633 4.50 -33.55 -21.16
C THR A 633 4.23 -32.39 -20.19
N ARG A 634 3.10 -32.41 -19.48
CA ARG A 634 2.60 -31.33 -18.62
C ARG A 634 2.32 -30.03 -19.37
N GLU A 635 2.27 -30.08 -20.69
CA GLU A 635 1.87 -28.91 -21.48
C GLU A 635 0.37 -28.62 -21.34
N VAL A 636 0.01 -27.36 -21.44
CA VAL A 636 -1.38 -26.89 -21.38
C VAL A 636 -2.16 -27.45 -22.59
N ASN A 637 -3.26 -28.15 -22.33
CA ASN A 637 -4.17 -28.62 -23.37
C ASN A 637 -5.27 -27.59 -23.67
N HIS A 638 -5.81 -26.95 -22.60
CA HIS A 638 -6.86 -25.93 -22.69
C HIS A 638 -6.56 -24.81 -21.73
N ASP A 639 -7.03 -23.62 -22.08
CA ASP A 639 -6.91 -22.47 -21.20
C ASP A 639 -7.79 -22.67 -19.96
N PRO A 640 -7.22 -22.56 -18.73
CA PRO A 640 -7.98 -22.77 -17.48
C PRO A 640 -9.19 -21.86 -17.34
N LYS A 641 -9.16 -20.65 -17.94
CA LYS A 641 -10.31 -19.71 -17.88
C LYS A 641 -11.59 -20.27 -18.53
N ASP A 642 -11.47 -21.23 -19.45
CA ASP A 642 -12.58 -21.85 -20.16
C ASP A 642 -13.14 -23.10 -19.45
N ALA A 643 -12.57 -23.50 -18.33
CA ALA A 643 -13.00 -24.67 -17.56
C ALA A 643 -14.43 -24.49 -17.01
N ARG A 644 -15.18 -25.58 -17.01
CA ARG A 644 -16.50 -25.60 -16.37
C ARG A 644 -16.38 -25.98 -14.91
N VAL A 645 -17.18 -25.31 -14.10
CA VAL A 645 -17.35 -25.60 -12.69
C VAL A 645 -18.81 -25.82 -12.33
N GLY A 646 -19.05 -26.58 -11.25
CA GLY A 646 -20.36 -26.78 -10.70
C GLY A 646 -20.51 -26.08 -9.35
N ASN A 647 -21.76 -25.81 -8.96
CA ASN A 647 -22.11 -25.32 -7.63
C ASN A 647 -21.31 -24.08 -7.18
N PHE A 648 -21.06 -23.14 -8.09
CA PHE A 648 -20.32 -21.91 -7.78
C PHE A 648 -21.16 -20.98 -6.91
N HIS A 649 -20.68 -20.65 -5.70
CA HIS A 649 -21.39 -19.78 -4.78
C HIS A 649 -20.43 -19.09 -3.79
N LYS A 650 -20.92 -17.99 -3.20
CA LYS A 650 -20.23 -17.32 -2.07
C LYS A 650 -20.53 -18.02 -0.76
N LYS A 651 -19.51 -18.11 0.09
CA LYS A 651 -19.64 -18.56 1.47
C LYS A 651 -19.04 -17.52 2.40
N ASP A 652 -19.73 -17.22 3.50
CA ASP A 652 -19.21 -16.34 4.54
C ASP A 652 -17.93 -16.92 5.14
N LEU A 653 -16.86 -16.15 5.12
CA LEU A 653 -15.58 -16.53 5.67
C LEU A 653 -15.33 -15.82 7.01
N ILE A 654 -15.48 -14.49 7.03
CA ILE A 654 -15.32 -13.66 8.22
C ILE A 654 -16.43 -12.64 8.24
N VAL A 655 -17.17 -12.58 9.35
CA VAL A 655 -18.09 -11.48 9.68
C VAL A 655 -17.33 -10.50 10.55
N ARG A 656 -17.12 -9.28 10.05
CA ARG A 656 -16.32 -8.25 10.69
C ARG A 656 -17.13 -7.55 11.81
N ASP A 657 -16.57 -7.43 13.00
CA ASP A 657 -17.20 -6.68 14.12
C ASP A 657 -16.74 -5.24 14.16
N LEU A 658 -16.98 -4.50 13.08
CA LEU A 658 -16.63 -3.10 12.96
C LEU A 658 -17.79 -2.20 13.41
N LYS A 659 -17.45 -1.17 14.17
CA LYS A 659 -18.35 -0.12 14.67
C LYS A 659 -17.81 1.25 14.28
N THR A 660 -18.59 2.29 14.43
CA THR A 660 -18.22 3.67 14.06
C THR A 660 -16.86 4.10 14.64
N LYS A 661 -16.52 3.70 15.86
CA LYS A 661 -15.22 4.02 16.45
C LYS A 661 -14.03 3.46 15.67
N HIS A 662 -14.25 2.38 14.90
CA HIS A 662 -13.20 1.67 14.15
C HIS A 662 -12.81 2.36 12.83
N TYR A 663 -13.45 3.49 12.49
CA TYR A 663 -12.95 4.33 11.41
C TYR A 663 -11.58 4.92 11.70
N TRP A 664 -11.20 5.05 12.99
CA TRP A 664 -9.88 5.51 13.40
C TRP A 664 -9.24 4.52 14.35
N PHE A 665 -7.92 4.35 14.25
CA PHE A 665 -7.17 3.62 15.27
C PHE A 665 -7.11 4.44 16.56
N PRO A 666 -7.10 3.77 17.75
CA PRO A 666 -6.91 4.48 19.01
C PRO A 666 -5.52 5.10 19.05
N LEU A 667 -5.41 6.30 19.60
CA LEU A 667 -4.13 6.92 19.92
C LEU A 667 -3.43 6.14 21.05
N PRO A 668 -2.08 6.12 21.10
CA PRO A 668 -1.37 5.46 22.18
C PRO A 668 -1.73 6.05 23.53
N ASP A 669 -2.11 5.22 24.49
CA ASP A 669 -2.56 5.67 25.82
C ASP A 669 -1.49 6.49 26.54
N LYS A 670 -0.19 6.12 26.38
CA LYS A 670 0.92 6.87 26.95
C LYS A 670 1.02 8.31 26.45
N ASP A 671 0.57 8.59 25.22
CA ASP A 671 0.70 9.90 24.61
C ASP A 671 -0.52 10.78 24.92
N ILE A 672 -1.73 10.21 24.97
CA ILE A 672 -2.95 10.97 25.34
C ILE A 672 -2.99 11.43 26.79
N TYR A 673 -2.19 10.82 27.68
CA TYR A 673 -2.05 11.25 29.08
C TYR A 673 -0.97 12.31 29.31
N LEU A 674 -0.25 12.72 28.26
CA LEU A 674 0.80 13.71 28.39
C LEU A 674 0.24 15.12 28.75
N TYR A 675 -0.88 15.49 28.16
CA TYR A 675 -1.58 16.75 28.45
C TYR A 675 -3.06 16.70 28.02
N GLU A 676 -3.87 17.55 28.62
CA GLU A 676 -5.34 17.54 28.45
C GLU A 676 -5.80 17.86 27.01
N GLY A 677 -5.04 18.65 26.25
CA GLY A 677 -5.35 19.05 24.88
C GLY A 677 -5.20 17.99 23.81
N PHE A 678 -4.84 16.73 24.21
CA PHE A 678 -4.66 15.61 23.28
C PHE A 678 -5.65 14.46 23.56
N PRO A 679 -6.94 14.66 23.31
CA PRO A 679 -7.96 13.66 23.62
C PRO A 679 -7.89 12.46 22.68
N GLN A 680 -8.35 11.30 23.17
CA GLN A 680 -8.51 10.06 22.42
C GLN A 680 -9.52 10.22 21.27
N ASN A 681 -9.42 9.35 20.26
CA ASN A 681 -10.43 9.23 19.20
C ASN A 681 -11.82 8.86 19.79
N PRO A 682 -12.91 9.36 19.17
CA PRO A 682 -14.25 9.10 19.67
C PRO A 682 -14.58 7.61 19.79
N GLY A 683 -15.11 7.23 20.96
CA GLY A 683 -15.52 5.85 21.24
C GLY A 683 -14.39 4.92 21.74
N TRP A 684 -13.16 5.44 21.90
CA TRP A 684 -12.02 4.70 22.43
C TRP A 684 -11.69 4.98 23.88
#